data_8529441706edf0736ce915b246accdf6
#
_entry.id   8529441706edf0736ce915b246accdf6
#
_cell.length_a   1.000
_cell.length_b   1.000
_cell.length_c   1.000
_cell.angle_alpha   90.00
_cell.angle_beta   90.00
_cell.angle_gamma   90.00
#
_symmetry.space_group_name_H-M   'P 1'
#
loop_
_entity.id
_entity.type
_entity.pdbx_description
1 polymer ?
#
loop_
_entity_poly.entity_id
_entity_poly.type
_entity_poly.pdbx_seq_one_letter_code
_entity_poly.pdbx_strand_id
1 'polypeptide(L)'
;MATKKANPLMDRIKEEFPRKLQLLYSVSPEEASDKQVYHVLSSIIVEILGAKRQSFINHTHSVGGKQIYYLSMEFLMGRSLKTSIYNLELADGIKEMLKPYDINLEKIYEHEPDAGLGNGGLGRLAACYLDGLATTGFPAMGYSICYEYGIFQQKLEDGWQTELPDNWLPGGSVWLVPKPELSIDIHFEGDLQEYWDDRYHYISHVNYNTVVATPYDMYVSGYGSDGVSVLRLWTAKAPSFDMEMFNKGNYDRALAQNSIANAISKVLYPNDNHHEGKSLRLRQQYFLCAASVGDIVNTHMNVYGTLENLADKVAIHINDTHPTLAIPELMRILLDDCGYGWDKAWDIVTRTFAYTNHTVMAEALEKWDVNLVKTVIPRIFSIIVEINNRYCQSLMERNGGDSAKTTRMSIIKDNQIHMATLCVAASHSVNGVSKLHSEIIKQSVFHDEYENTPEKFKNVTNGIAYRRWLLQSNPGLTQLLSDTIGKKFIKDGAELENFREYQDDKEVLTKLMDVKKENKEAFAKYVKNQSGIILNTDSIFDVQVKRLHEYKRQHLNVMNILSDYAYLLNDPDAPFTPKTYIFAAKAAPGYYLAKQIIKMIWAISEEIRKNPKISQKLSVVFLENYCVTLSEHLMPASDVSEQISLAGTEASGTGNMKLMLNGAITLGTLDGANIEIKEACGDDNIVIFGMTTPEVNELRARGYNPCEYYNNDNRIREAIDRMYRGINGCTFNDVANSLKDRDPYMVLADFDSYRKAQQYITECYEDKFKWAKMSLNNIAGAGIFSADRAVTEYAENIWHLR
;
A
#
# COMPACT_ATOMS: atom_id res chain seq x y z
N MET A 1 43.60 12.25 4.15
CA MET A 1 42.79 11.28 4.91
C MET A 1 41.86 12.05 5.86
N ALA A 2 40.61 12.23 5.49
CA ALA A 2 39.65 12.84 6.43
C ALA A 2 39.43 11.84 7.57
N THR A 3 39.71 12.22 8.81
CA THR A 3 39.42 11.45 9.99
C THR A 3 37.94 11.16 10.00
N LYS A 4 37.54 9.89 9.77
CA LYS A 4 36.14 9.44 9.99
C LYS A 4 35.74 9.87 11.39
N LYS A 5 34.77 10.80 11.51
CA LYS A 5 34.17 11.13 12.82
C LYS A 5 33.71 9.82 13.46
N ALA A 6 34.13 9.57 14.70
CA ALA A 6 33.63 8.44 15.48
C ALA A 6 32.11 8.49 15.48
N ASN A 7 31.47 7.40 15.09
CA ASN A 7 30.01 7.27 15.15
C ASN A 7 29.63 6.57 16.45
N PRO A 8 29.09 7.30 17.44
CA PRO A 8 28.78 6.72 18.77
C PRO A 8 27.86 5.51 18.71
N LEU A 9 27.00 5.42 17.68
CA LEU A 9 26.12 4.27 17.49
C LEU A 9 26.93 3.03 17.07
N MET A 10 27.94 3.19 16.24
CA MET A 10 28.82 2.07 15.87
C MET A 10 29.64 1.55 17.04
N ASP A 11 30.11 2.43 17.91
CA ASP A 11 30.88 2.02 19.10
C ASP A 11 29.98 1.20 20.03
N ARG A 12 28.73 1.64 20.23
CA ARG A 12 27.72 0.89 20.98
C ARG A 12 27.44 -0.49 20.34
N ILE A 13 27.24 -0.55 19.02
CA ILE A 13 26.96 -1.81 18.32
C ILE A 13 28.14 -2.80 18.48
N LYS A 14 29.38 -2.32 18.33
CA LYS A 14 30.58 -3.15 18.51
C LYS A 14 30.72 -3.75 19.91
N GLU A 15 30.34 -2.99 20.92
CA GLU A 15 30.37 -3.46 22.32
C GLU A 15 29.21 -4.44 22.61
N GLU A 16 28.00 -4.10 22.18
CA GLU A 16 26.82 -4.88 22.52
C GLU A 16 26.68 -6.17 21.68
N PHE A 17 27.17 -6.23 20.47
CA PHE A 17 27.01 -7.37 19.56
C PHE A 17 27.57 -8.68 20.15
N PRO A 18 28.84 -8.79 20.54
CA PRO A 18 29.37 -10.01 21.14
C PRO A 18 28.73 -10.29 22.51
N ARG A 19 28.48 -9.25 23.32
CA ARG A 19 27.84 -9.40 24.63
C ARG A 19 26.44 -10.01 24.53
N LYS A 20 25.60 -9.56 23.57
CA LYS A 20 24.26 -10.08 23.38
C LYS A 20 24.26 -11.49 22.77
N LEU A 21 25.18 -11.81 21.88
CA LEU A 21 25.36 -13.18 21.39
C LEU A 21 25.65 -14.15 22.53
N GLN A 22 26.56 -13.77 23.41
CA GLN A 22 26.88 -14.56 24.60
C GLN A 22 25.67 -14.66 25.56
N LEU A 23 24.97 -13.56 25.78
CA LEU A 23 23.84 -13.52 26.74
C LEU A 23 22.63 -14.33 26.26
N LEU A 24 22.25 -14.18 24.98
CA LEU A 24 21.02 -14.76 24.44
C LEU A 24 21.20 -16.19 23.94
N TYR A 25 22.40 -16.53 23.48
CA TYR A 25 22.66 -17.80 22.77
C TYR A 25 23.85 -18.58 23.29
N SER A 26 24.63 -18.01 24.21
CA SER A 26 25.85 -18.62 24.75
C SER A 26 26.89 -18.99 23.66
N VAL A 27 26.99 -18.17 22.62
CA VAL A 27 27.96 -18.36 21.50
C VAL A 27 28.82 -17.12 21.33
N SER A 28 30.02 -17.34 20.73
CA SER A 28 30.88 -16.24 20.27
C SER A 28 30.42 -15.74 18.87
N PRO A 29 30.91 -14.58 18.40
CA PRO A 29 30.61 -14.14 17.04
C PRO A 29 31.02 -15.11 15.93
N GLU A 30 32.10 -15.86 16.10
CA GLU A 30 32.60 -16.82 15.14
C GLU A 30 31.72 -18.09 15.06
N GLU A 31 31.00 -18.41 16.13
CA GLU A 31 30.13 -19.58 16.23
C GLU A 31 28.67 -19.26 15.91
N ALA A 32 28.34 -17.99 15.80
CA ALA A 32 26.95 -17.53 15.62
C ALA A 32 26.42 -17.88 14.23
N SER A 33 25.21 -18.46 14.19
CA SER A 33 24.48 -18.63 12.92
C SER A 33 23.97 -17.30 12.41
N ASP A 34 23.74 -17.19 11.09
CA ASP A 34 23.19 -16.01 10.44
C ASP A 34 21.86 -15.54 11.09
N LYS A 35 21.02 -16.50 11.53
CA LYS A 35 19.76 -16.19 12.23
C LYS A 35 19.99 -15.56 13.63
N GLN A 36 21.00 -16.01 14.35
CA GLN A 36 21.35 -15.42 15.66
C GLN A 36 21.94 -14.02 15.48
N VAL A 37 22.79 -13.84 14.46
CA VAL A 37 23.33 -12.53 14.08
C VAL A 37 22.21 -11.56 13.70
N TYR A 38 21.26 -12.00 12.86
CA TYR A 38 20.07 -11.20 12.52
C TYR A 38 19.31 -10.75 13.77
N HIS A 39 19.01 -11.69 14.67
CA HIS A 39 18.22 -11.37 15.87
C HIS A 39 18.96 -10.40 16.80
N VAL A 40 20.26 -10.58 17.01
CA VAL A 40 21.06 -9.69 17.86
C VAL A 40 21.20 -8.30 17.26
N LEU A 41 21.54 -8.19 15.96
CA LEU A 41 21.63 -6.89 15.30
C LEU A 41 20.29 -6.16 15.33
N SER A 42 19.20 -6.84 15.01
CA SER A 42 17.84 -6.26 15.06
C SER A 42 17.49 -5.77 16.47
N SER A 43 17.79 -6.56 17.50
CA SER A 43 17.57 -6.18 18.91
C SER A 43 18.33 -4.89 19.30
N ILE A 44 19.59 -4.77 18.88
CA ILE A 44 20.39 -3.56 19.17
C ILE A 44 19.80 -2.35 18.45
N ILE A 45 19.40 -2.51 17.19
CA ILE A 45 18.79 -1.42 16.39
C ILE A 45 17.46 -0.98 17.00
N VAL A 46 16.62 -1.91 17.46
CA VAL A 46 15.35 -1.59 18.15
C VAL A 46 15.59 -0.76 19.42
N GLU A 47 16.59 -1.11 20.22
CA GLU A 47 16.94 -0.35 21.41
C GLU A 47 17.47 1.07 21.08
N ILE A 48 18.28 1.19 20.03
CA ILE A 48 18.75 2.50 19.53
C ILE A 48 17.56 3.36 19.10
N LEU A 49 16.64 2.79 18.30
CA LEU A 49 15.47 3.51 17.81
C LEU A 49 14.51 3.89 18.92
N GLY A 50 14.33 3.02 19.93
CA GLY A 50 13.51 3.33 21.10
C GLY A 50 14.05 4.52 21.90
N ALA A 51 15.36 4.56 22.13
CA ALA A 51 16.01 5.69 22.79
C ALA A 51 15.90 7.00 21.97
N LYS A 52 16.11 6.93 20.65
CA LYS A 52 15.92 8.07 19.74
C LYS A 52 14.46 8.55 19.76
N ARG A 53 13.49 7.64 19.71
CA ARG A 53 12.06 7.99 19.79
C ARG A 53 11.72 8.74 21.06
N GLN A 54 12.22 8.28 22.22
CA GLN A 54 11.96 8.95 23.50
C GLN A 54 12.49 10.38 23.50
N SER A 55 13.71 10.59 22.99
CA SER A 55 14.30 11.93 22.89
C SER A 55 13.52 12.83 21.94
N PHE A 56 13.11 12.28 20.76
CA PHE A 56 12.36 12.98 19.74
C PHE A 56 10.97 13.43 20.25
N ILE A 57 10.22 12.55 20.90
CA ILE A 57 8.89 12.90 21.42
C ILE A 57 8.93 13.87 22.59
N ASN A 58 9.94 13.74 23.48
CA ASN A 58 10.17 14.70 24.57
C ASN A 58 10.43 16.11 24.03
N HIS A 59 11.25 16.22 22.97
CA HIS A 59 11.47 17.48 22.30
C HIS A 59 10.17 18.02 21.69
N THR A 60 9.40 17.18 20.97
CA THR A 60 8.12 17.58 20.37
C THR A 60 7.16 18.14 21.43
N HIS A 61 7.02 17.50 22.56
CA HIS A 61 6.17 17.98 23.66
C HIS A 61 6.70 19.28 24.26
N SER A 62 8.03 19.43 24.44
CA SER A 62 8.63 20.63 25.03
C SER A 62 8.41 21.89 24.18
N VAL A 63 8.33 21.75 22.85
CA VAL A 63 8.03 22.85 21.91
C VAL A 63 6.54 22.98 21.60
N GLY A 64 5.69 22.12 22.20
CA GLY A 64 4.25 22.12 21.95
C GLY A 64 3.88 21.75 20.52
N GLY A 65 4.68 20.93 19.85
CA GLY A 65 4.48 20.49 18.47
C GLY A 65 3.21 19.64 18.29
N LYS A 66 2.57 19.77 17.14
CA LYS A 66 1.37 18.99 16.78
C LYS A 66 1.77 17.56 16.40
N GLN A 67 1.08 16.57 16.96
CA GLN A 67 1.31 15.14 16.71
C GLN A 67 0.40 14.61 15.61
N ILE A 68 0.96 13.85 14.67
CA ILE A 68 0.22 13.21 13.58
C ILE A 68 -0.10 11.77 13.99
N TYR A 69 -1.35 11.35 13.78
CA TYR A 69 -1.81 9.98 13.95
C TYR A 69 -2.42 9.48 12.65
N TYR A 70 -1.77 8.51 12.02
CA TYR A 70 -2.14 7.98 10.70
C TYR A 70 -2.80 6.60 10.86
N LEU A 71 -4.12 6.54 10.69
CA LEU A 71 -4.92 5.32 10.86
C LEU A 71 -5.07 4.60 9.54
N SER A 72 -4.65 3.33 9.48
CA SER A 72 -4.79 2.49 8.31
C SER A 72 -4.99 1.02 8.68
N MET A 73 -5.83 0.30 7.94
CA MET A 73 -5.99 -1.15 8.11
C MET A 73 -4.75 -1.94 7.72
N GLU A 74 -3.84 -1.33 6.96
CA GLU A 74 -2.64 -2.02 6.49
C GLU A 74 -1.42 -1.11 6.42
N PHE A 75 -0.25 -1.69 6.75
CA PHE A 75 1.07 -1.11 6.58
C PHE A 75 2.01 -2.15 5.97
N LEU A 76 2.28 -2.06 4.68
CA LEU A 76 3.16 -3.00 3.98
C LEU A 76 4.62 -2.60 4.19
N MET A 77 5.16 -2.96 5.35
CA MET A 77 6.48 -2.48 5.83
C MET A 77 7.65 -3.08 5.04
N GLY A 78 7.56 -4.35 4.62
CA GLY A 78 8.70 -5.09 4.13
C GLY A 78 9.70 -5.40 5.27
N ARG A 79 10.96 -5.61 4.94
CA ARG A 79 12.05 -5.84 5.89
C ARG A 79 12.51 -4.54 6.53
N SER A 80 12.81 -4.58 7.83
CA SER A 80 13.14 -3.41 8.66
C SER A 80 14.62 -3.24 8.92
N LEU A 81 15.39 -4.33 9.08
CA LEU A 81 16.80 -4.29 9.43
C LEU A 81 17.63 -3.50 8.41
N LYS A 82 17.52 -3.86 7.12
CA LYS A 82 18.25 -3.19 6.04
C LYS A 82 17.92 -1.71 6.01
N THR A 83 16.64 -1.35 6.03
CA THR A 83 16.20 0.05 6.02
C THR A 83 16.72 0.82 7.21
N SER A 84 16.63 0.27 8.42
CA SER A 84 17.11 0.95 9.64
C SER A 84 18.62 1.17 9.61
N ILE A 85 19.39 0.17 9.15
CA ILE A 85 20.85 0.28 9.00
C ILE A 85 21.22 1.39 7.99
N TYR A 86 20.53 1.46 6.85
CA TYR A 86 20.75 2.50 5.85
C TYR A 86 20.33 3.89 6.37
N ASN A 87 19.16 4.01 6.98
CA ASN A 87 18.64 5.28 7.51
C ASN A 87 19.49 5.83 8.65
N LEU A 88 20.12 4.98 9.45
CA LEU A 88 21.06 5.35 10.51
C LEU A 88 22.50 5.55 9.99
N GLU A 89 22.76 5.41 8.69
CA GLU A 89 24.07 5.53 8.04
C GLU A 89 25.12 4.56 8.64
N LEU A 90 24.70 3.33 9.00
CA LEU A 90 25.52 2.32 9.68
C LEU A 90 26.02 1.20 8.77
N ALA A 91 25.58 1.12 7.50
CA ALA A 91 25.80 -0.01 6.62
C ALA A 91 27.30 -0.38 6.46
N ASP A 92 28.16 0.60 6.15
CA ASP A 92 29.60 0.38 5.98
C ASP A 92 30.27 -0.03 7.29
N GLY A 93 29.88 0.61 8.40
CA GLY A 93 30.44 0.31 9.72
C GLY A 93 30.12 -1.11 10.19
N ILE A 94 28.89 -1.57 9.95
CA ILE A 94 28.46 -2.93 10.32
C ILE A 94 29.13 -3.96 9.39
N LYS A 95 29.25 -3.71 8.07
CA LYS A 95 30.00 -4.57 7.15
C LYS A 95 31.43 -4.79 7.60
N GLU A 96 32.14 -3.71 7.95
CA GLU A 96 33.51 -3.77 8.46
C GLU A 96 33.61 -4.51 9.82
N MET A 97 32.62 -4.33 10.71
CA MET A 97 32.56 -5.01 11.99
C MET A 97 32.39 -6.53 11.85
N LEU A 98 31.58 -6.96 10.87
CA LEU A 98 31.27 -8.39 10.65
C LEU A 98 32.35 -9.13 9.85
N LYS A 99 33.18 -8.42 9.11
CA LYS A 99 34.22 -8.97 8.22
C LYS A 99 35.22 -9.92 8.92
N PRO A 100 35.74 -9.63 10.14
CA PRO A 100 36.66 -10.53 10.83
C PRO A 100 36.05 -11.89 11.17
N TYR A 101 34.73 -12.01 11.23
CA TYR A 101 33.97 -13.23 11.54
C TYR A 101 33.49 -13.98 10.30
N ASP A 102 33.84 -13.50 9.09
CA ASP A 102 33.37 -14.04 7.78
C ASP A 102 31.84 -14.01 7.63
N ILE A 103 31.17 -13.04 8.28
CA ILE A 103 29.72 -12.86 8.23
C ILE A 103 29.37 -11.88 7.12
N ASN A 104 28.49 -12.31 6.20
CA ASN A 104 28.01 -11.47 5.10
C ASN A 104 26.69 -10.80 5.46
N LEU A 105 26.69 -9.46 5.61
CA LEU A 105 25.50 -8.68 5.98
C LEU A 105 24.32 -8.83 5.00
N GLU A 106 24.57 -9.02 3.70
CA GLU A 106 23.50 -9.24 2.71
C GLU A 106 22.76 -10.57 2.96
N LYS A 107 23.48 -11.62 3.40
CA LYS A 107 22.84 -12.88 3.83
C LYS A 107 22.04 -12.72 5.13
N ILE A 108 22.51 -11.88 6.04
CA ILE A 108 21.78 -11.63 7.30
C ILE A 108 20.42 -11.01 7.02
N TYR A 109 20.30 -10.08 6.06
CA TYR A 109 19.01 -9.49 5.67
C TYR A 109 18.00 -10.53 5.17
N GLU A 110 18.45 -11.65 4.57
CA GLU A 110 17.57 -12.70 4.06
C GLU A 110 16.83 -13.49 5.16
N HIS A 111 17.29 -13.41 6.42
CA HIS A 111 16.63 -14.06 7.55
C HIS A 111 15.41 -13.28 8.08
N GLU A 112 15.20 -12.03 7.64
CA GLU A 112 14.01 -11.26 8.00
C GLU A 112 12.86 -11.56 7.03
N PRO A 113 11.71 -12.05 7.52
CA PRO A 113 10.51 -12.17 6.70
C PRO A 113 9.92 -10.79 6.39
N ASP A 114 9.24 -10.66 5.25
CA ASP A 114 8.37 -9.50 5.01
C ASP A 114 7.23 -9.49 6.03
N ALA A 115 7.00 -8.36 6.70
CA ALA A 115 5.92 -8.24 7.67
C ALA A 115 4.54 -8.40 7.02
N GLY A 116 3.72 -9.31 7.53
CA GLY A 116 2.38 -9.64 7.03
C GLY A 116 1.31 -8.63 7.43
N LEU A 117 1.64 -7.34 7.45
CA LEU A 117 0.79 -6.25 7.92
C LEU A 117 0.13 -5.44 6.79
N GLY A 118 0.28 -5.85 5.55
CA GLY A 118 -0.27 -5.16 4.40
C GLY A 118 -0.31 -6.03 3.15
N ASN A 119 -1.00 -5.55 2.12
CA ASN A 119 -1.18 -6.30 0.88
C ASN A 119 -0.79 -5.54 -0.39
N GLY A 120 -1.12 -4.26 -0.48
CA GLY A 120 -1.04 -3.54 -1.75
C GLY A 120 -0.54 -2.10 -1.65
N GLY A 121 -0.94 -1.30 -2.64
CA GLY A 121 -0.52 0.10 -2.77
C GLY A 121 -0.87 0.96 -1.57
N LEU A 122 -2.07 0.78 -1.00
CA LEU A 122 -2.53 1.50 0.19
C LEU A 122 -1.59 1.28 1.38
N GLY A 123 -1.28 0.02 1.71
CA GLY A 123 -0.40 -0.33 2.82
C GLY A 123 1.04 0.08 2.59
N ARG A 124 1.54 -0.04 1.34
CA ARG A 124 2.90 0.42 1.04
C ARG A 124 3.01 1.95 1.12
N LEU A 125 1.98 2.68 0.69
CA LEU A 125 1.92 4.14 0.83
C LEU A 125 2.02 4.56 2.30
N ALA A 126 1.19 3.95 3.16
CA ALA A 126 1.22 4.20 4.61
C ALA A 126 2.62 3.94 5.22
N ALA A 127 3.28 2.85 4.82
CA ALA A 127 4.65 2.55 5.24
C ALA A 127 5.67 3.59 4.73
N CYS A 128 5.54 4.04 3.47
CA CYS A 128 6.39 5.09 2.90
C CYS A 128 6.20 6.42 3.62
N TYR A 129 4.99 6.75 4.06
CA TYR A 129 4.73 7.98 4.78
C TYR A 129 5.30 7.97 6.20
N LEU A 130 5.30 6.84 6.91
CA LEU A 130 6.00 6.75 8.20
C LEU A 130 7.52 6.98 8.07
N ASP A 131 8.14 6.44 7.01
CA ASP A 131 9.54 6.68 6.67
C ASP A 131 9.79 8.16 6.34
N GLY A 132 8.97 8.74 5.46
CA GLY A 132 9.05 10.15 5.08
C GLY A 132 8.86 11.10 6.27
N LEU A 133 7.87 10.84 7.14
CA LEU A 133 7.61 11.64 8.34
C LEU A 133 8.77 11.59 9.33
N ALA A 134 9.37 10.40 9.53
CA ALA A 134 10.57 10.27 10.34
C ALA A 134 11.77 11.01 9.74
N THR A 135 11.93 10.94 8.41
CA THR A 135 13.02 11.60 7.69
C THR A 135 12.91 13.12 7.74
N THR A 136 11.72 13.66 7.54
CA THR A 136 11.45 15.11 7.58
C THR A 136 11.34 15.67 8.99
N GLY A 137 11.38 14.82 10.03
CA GLY A 137 11.32 15.24 11.41
C GLY A 137 9.92 15.62 11.91
N PHE A 138 8.86 15.19 11.22
CA PHE A 138 7.50 15.37 11.72
C PHE A 138 7.12 14.27 12.71
N PRO A 139 6.57 14.64 13.88
CA PRO A 139 6.21 13.65 14.90
C PRO A 139 4.98 12.87 14.49
N ALA A 140 5.17 11.58 14.21
CA ALA A 140 4.11 10.74 13.70
C ALA A 140 4.00 9.39 14.39
N MET A 141 2.76 8.88 14.36
CA MET A 141 2.42 7.54 14.81
C MET A 141 1.38 6.93 13.87
N GLY A 142 1.68 5.74 13.36
CA GLY A 142 0.72 4.93 12.60
C GLY A 142 0.00 3.98 13.53
N TYR A 143 -1.27 3.67 13.22
CA TYR A 143 -2.06 2.67 13.93
C TYR A 143 -2.60 1.63 12.97
N SER A 144 -2.47 0.35 13.34
CA SER A 144 -3.05 -0.78 12.63
C SER A 144 -3.29 -1.95 13.58
N ILE A 145 -3.74 -3.06 13.02
CA ILE A 145 -3.91 -4.33 13.75
C ILE A 145 -2.64 -5.18 13.60
N CYS A 146 -2.21 -5.82 14.67
CA CYS A 146 -1.12 -6.80 14.66
C CYS A 146 -1.66 -8.14 14.16
N TYR A 147 -1.80 -8.28 12.86
CA TYR A 147 -2.29 -9.53 12.27
C TYR A 147 -1.30 -10.67 12.53
N GLU A 148 -1.81 -11.79 13.02
CA GLU A 148 -1.00 -12.99 13.23
C GLU A 148 -0.57 -13.61 11.88
N TYR A 149 -1.47 -13.54 10.89
CA TYR A 149 -1.23 -13.95 9.52
C TYR A 149 -1.45 -12.76 8.57
N GLY A 150 -0.56 -12.61 7.60
CA GLY A 150 -0.78 -11.72 6.46
C GLY A 150 -1.97 -12.15 5.60
N ILE A 151 -2.15 -11.52 4.44
CA ILE A 151 -3.32 -11.81 3.60
C ILE A 151 -3.33 -13.28 3.16
N PHE A 152 -2.25 -13.80 2.66
CA PHE A 152 -1.91 -15.20 2.37
C PHE A 152 -0.54 -15.27 1.65
N GLN A 153 0.11 -16.43 1.71
CA GLN A 153 1.18 -16.81 0.78
C GLN A 153 0.54 -17.42 -0.46
N GLN A 154 0.90 -16.88 -1.63
CA GLN A 154 0.40 -17.38 -2.90
C GLN A 154 1.30 -18.50 -3.42
N LYS A 155 0.68 -19.60 -3.82
CA LYS A 155 1.29 -20.65 -4.61
C LYS A 155 0.43 -20.98 -5.82
N LEU A 156 1.05 -21.39 -6.92
CA LEU A 156 0.31 -21.88 -8.08
C LEU A 156 0.35 -23.41 -8.13
N GLU A 157 -0.83 -24.02 -8.06
CA GLU A 157 -1.03 -25.46 -8.27
C GLU A 157 -1.76 -25.68 -9.58
N ASP A 158 -1.09 -26.27 -10.56
CA ASP A 158 -1.59 -26.39 -11.94
C ASP A 158 -2.10 -25.05 -12.51
N GLY A 159 -1.40 -23.96 -12.19
CA GLY A 159 -1.73 -22.60 -12.58
C GLY A 159 -2.82 -21.92 -11.76
N TRP A 160 -3.53 -22.62 -10.88
CA TRP A 160 -4.48 -22.01 -9.98
C TRP A 160 -3.81 -21.39 -8.75
N GLN A 161 -4.24 -20.18 -8.40
CA GLN A 161 -3.83 -19.58 -7.13
C GLN A 161 -4.38 -20.38 -5.95
N THR A 162 -3.47 -20.86 -5.11
CA THR A 162 -3.75 -21.44 -3.79
C THR A 162 -3.28 -20.46 -2.72
N GLU A 163 -4.13 -20.24 -1.70
CA GLU A 163 -3.85 -19.37 -0.58
C GLU A 163 -3.36 -20.19 0.61
N LEU A 164 -2.10 -20.00 1.00
CA LEU A 164 -1.50 -20.62 2.17
C LEU A 164 -1.40 -19.61 3.33
N PRO A 165 -1.40 -20.06 4.59
CA PRO A 165 -1.20 -19.17 5.74
C PRO A 165 0.12 -18.41 5.63
N ASP A 166 0.06 -17.08 5.70
CA ASP A 166 1.25 -16.22 5.73
C ASP A 166 1.70 -16.00 7.17
N ASN A 167 2.36 -17.01 7.75
CA ASN A 167 2.89 -16.95 9.10
C ASN A 167 4.22 -16.19 9.11
N TRP A 168 4.15 -14.87 9.26
CA TRP A 168 5.31 -13.97 9.30
C TRP A 168 5.88 -13.77 10.71
N LEU A 169 5.18 -14.26 11.78
CA LEU A 169 5.57 -14.15 13.19
C LEU A 169 5.91 -15.50 13.83
N PRO A 170 6.73 -16.37 13.23
CA PRO A 170 7.03 -17.67 13.82
C PRO A 170 7.89 -17.50 15.10
N GLY A 171 7.24 -17.60 16.26
CA GLY A 171 7.89 -17.41 17.55
C GLY A 171 8.03 -15.94 18.01
N GLY A 172 7.30 -15.01 17.42
CA GLY A 172 7.37 -13.57 17.68
C GLY A 172 8.28 -12.81 16.75
N SER A 173 8.30 -11.50 16.87
CA SER A 173 9.17 -10.62 16.09
C SER A 173 10.00 -9.73 17.01
N VAL A 174 11.31 -9.66 16.78
CA VAL A 174 12.22 -8.75 17.47
C VAL A 174 11.86 -7.26 17.29
N TRP A 175 11.12 -6.95 16.21
CA TRP A 175 10.69 -5.58 15.89
C TRP A 175 9.46 -5.12 16.68
N LEU A 176 8.73 -6.02 17.34
CA LEU A 176 7.51 -5.72 18.07
C LEU A 176 7.81 -5.57 19.57
N VAL A 177 7.78 -4.34 20.05
CA VAL A 177 8.00 -4.01 21.46
C VAL A 177 6.65 -3.97 22.18
N PRO A 178 6.33 -4.92 23.09
CA PRO A 178 5.05 -4.96 23.80
C PRO A 178 4.89 -3.78 24.75
N LYS A 179 3.63 -3.30 24.84
CA LYS A 179 3.22 -2.20 25.73
C LYS A 179 1.93 -2.58 26.47
N PRO A 180 1.91 -3.69 27.25
CA PRO A 180 0.70 -4.19 27.87
C PRO A 180 0.06 -3.22 28.86
N GLU A 181 0.82 -2.31 29.43
CA GLU A 181 0.36 -1.23 30.32
C GLU A 181 -0.54 -0.19 29.62
N LEU A 182 -0.55 -0.17 28.29
CA LEU A 182 -1.38 0.70 27.45
C LEU A 182 -2.56 -0.05 26.84
N SER A 183 -2.94 -1.19 27.40
CA SER A 183 -4.10 -1.95 26.91
C SER A 183 -5.41 -1.18 27.10
N ILE A 184 -6.35 -1.36 26.17
CA ILE A 184 -7.64 -0.66 26.13
C ILE A 184 -8.75 -1.69 25.99
N ASP A 185 -9.80 -1.55 26.80
CA ASP A 185 -11.01 -2.35 26.70
C ASP A 185 -11.96 -1.80 25.63
N ILE A 186 -12.42 -2.67 24.73
CA ILE A 186 -13.32 -2.32 23.64
C ILE A 186 -14.60 -3.12 23.77
N HIS A 187 -15.73 -2.43 23.65
CA HIS A 187 -17.05 -2.99 23.89
C HIS A 187 -17.81 -3.24 22.58
N PHE A 188 -18.28 -4.45 22.40
CA PHE A 188 -19.09 -4.88 21.28
C PHE A 188 -20.45 -5.37 21.74
N GLU A 189 -21.46 -5.23 20.87
CA GLU A 189 -22.83 -5.73 21.11
C GLU A 189 -23.49 -5.07 22.34
N GLY A 190 -24.43 -5.74 22.99
CA GLY A 190 -25.08 -5.24 24.20
C GLY A 190 -26.27 -4.33 23.89
N ASP A 191 -26.75 -3.66 24.96
CA ASP A 191 -27.96 -2.84 24.94
C ASP A 191 -27.65 -1.39 25.30
N LEU A 192 -28.49 -0.45 24.86
CA LEU A 192 -28.45 0.94 25.28
C LEU A 192 -29.58 1.22 26.28
N GLN A 193 -29.23 1.81 27.41
CA GLN A 193 -30.16 2.33 28.39
C GLN A 193 -30.13 3.86 28.32
N GLU A 194 -31.29 4.47 28.09
CA GLU A 194 -31.44 5.91 27.98
C GLU A 194 -32.09 6.49 29.24
N TYR A 195 -31.52 7.57 29.72
CA TYR A 195 -32.05 8.33 30.86
C TYR A 195 -32.02 9.82 30.52
N TRP A 196 -33.14 10.50 30.83
CA TRP A 196 -33.30 11.94 30.63
C TRP A 196 -33.44 12.63 31.98
N ASP A 197 -32.64 13.66 32.24
CA ASP A 197 -32.92 14.65 33.27
C ASP A 197 -33.35 15.99 32.64
N ASP A 198 -33.56 17.02 33.45
CA ASP A 198 -34.02 18.35 32.99
C ASP A 198 -32.99 19.04 32.08
N ARG A 199 -31.78 18.56 31.92
CA ARG A 199 -30.67 19.20 31.19
C ARG A 199 -29.97 18.31 30.19
N TYR A 200 -29.92 16.99 30.42
CA TYR A 200 -29.08 16.08 29.67
C TYR A 200 -29.79 14.79 29.29
N HIS A 201 -29.43 14.27 28.16
CA HIS A 201 -29.72 12.93 27.71
C HIS A 201 -28.52 12.03 27.93
N TYR A 202 -28.65 11.06 28.79
CA TYR A 202 -27.62 10.10 29.12
C TYR A 202 -27.88 8.78 28.42
N ILE A 203 -26.85 8.19 27.82
CA ILE A 203 -26.91 6.86 27.21
C ILE A 203 -25.83 5.98 27.87
N SER A 204 -26.28 4.90 28.46
CA SER A 204 -25.38 3.90 29.06
C SER A 204 -25.36 2.66 28.18
N HIS A 205 -24.16 2.21 27.81
CA HIS A 205 -23.95 0.96 27.09
C HIS A 205 -23.79 -0.16 28.13
N VAL A 206 -24.66 -1.19 28.10
CA VAL A 206 -24.69 -2.28 29.08
C VAL A 206 -24.75 -3.64 28.37
N ASN A 207 -24.50 -4.72 29.10
CA ASN A 207 -24.54 -6.10 28.59
C ASN A 207 -23.61 -6.36 27.39
N TYR A 208 -22.55 -5.59 27.25
CA TYR A 208 -21.59 -5.69 26.14
C TYR A 208 -20.58 -6.83 26.33
N ASN A 209 -19.99 -7.24 25.22
CA ASN A 209 -18.84 -8.13 25.21
C ASN A 209 -17.55 -7.30 25.13
N THR A 210 -16.60 -7.56 26.02
CA THR A 210 -15.32 -6.84 26.06
C THR A 210 -14.23 -7.61 25.30
N VAL A 211 -13.48 -6.88 24.50
CA VAL A 211 -12.23 -7.32 23.87
C VAL A 211 -11.11 -6.39 24.31
N VAL A 212 -10.01 -6.94 24.81
CA VAL A 212 -8.84 -6.17 25.23
C VAL A 212 -7.90 -5.96 24.04
N ALA A 213 -7.65 -4.71 23.68
CA ALA A 213 -6.64 -4.33 22.71
C ALA A 213 -5.30 -4.12 23.42
N THR A 214 -4.30 -4.95 23.10
CA THR A 214 -2.95 -4.83 23.67
C THR A 214 -1.98 -4.37 22.58
N PRO A 215 -1.26 -3.25 22.77
CA PRO A 215 -0.42 -2.67 21.74
C PRO A 215 1.01 -3.22 21.73
N TYR A 216 1.57 -3.23 20.51
CA TYR A 216 2.99 -3.43 20.23
C TYR A 216 3.50 -2.28 19.38
N ASP A 217 4.65 -1.73 19.73
CA ASP A 217 5.29 -0.64 18.99
C ASP A 217 6.38 -1.17 18.06
N MET A 218 6.34 -0.76 16.78
CA MET A 218 7.38 -0.98 15.80
C MET A 218 7.97 0.37 15.40
N TYR A 219 9.29 0.55 15.62
CA TYR A 219 9.97 1.82 15.35
C TYR A 219 10.37 1.92 13.87
N VAL A 220 10.18 3.09 13.28
CA VAL A 220 10.52 3.42 11.89
C VAL A 220 11.50 4.59 11.89
N SER A 221 12.73 4.32 11.47
CA SER A 221 13.81 5.30 11.39
C SER A 221 13.64 6.29 10.24
N GLY A 222 14.02 7.55 10.45
CA GLY A 222 14.25 8.52 9.38
C GLY A 222 15.69 8.48 8.85
N TYR A 223 15.89 8.81 7.58
CA TYR A 223 17.22 8.87 6.98
C TYR A 223 18.00 10.10 7.45
N GLY A 224 19.14 9.87 8.11
CA GLY A 224 20.03 10.94 8.58
C GLY A 224 19.31 12.00 9.43
N SER A 225 18.27 11.61 10.15
CA SER A 225 17.36 12.44 10.96
C SER A 225 17.30 11.94 12.40
N ASP A 226 16.94 12.81 13.32
CA ASP A 226 16.60 12.42 14.70
C ASP A 226 15.16 11.91 14.83
N GLY A 227 14.35 12.08 13.80
CA GLY A 227 12.97 11.61 13.74
C GLY A 227 12.86 10.09 13.78
N VAL A 228 11.92 9.60 14.56
CA VAL A 228 11.52 8.19 14.62
C VAL A 228 10.00 8.15 14.69
N SER A 229 9.37 7.58 13.66
CA SER A 229 7.94 7.26 13.67
C SER A 229 7.70 5.95 14.43
N VAL A 230 6.47 5.76 14.92
CA VAL A 230 6.05 4.51 15.55
C VAL A 230 4.86 3.96 14.77
N LEU A 231 4.89 2.68 14.46
CA LEU A 231 3.71 1.92 14.06
C LEU A 231 3.22 1.14 15.29
N ARG A 232 2.07 1.57 15.86
CA ARG A 232 1.41 0.87 16.96
C ARG A 232 0.41 -0.14 16.43
N LEU A 233 0.57 -1.38 16.83
CA LEU A 233 -0.15 -2.54 16.33
C LEU A 233 -0.93 -3.18 17.47
N TRP A 234 -2.25 -3.32 17.27
CA TRP A 234 -3.15 -3.85 18.28
C TRP A 234 -3.39 -5.34 18.13
N THR A 235 -3.18 -6.12 19.19
CA THR A 235 -3.64 -7.52 19.28
C THR A 235 -4.92 -7.59 20.08
N ALA A 236 -5.86 -8.41 19.66
CA ALA A 236 -7.14 -8.61 20.32
C ALA A 236 -7.10 -9.85 21.22
N LYS A 237 -7.56 -9.72 22.46
CA LYS A 237 -7.62 -10.80 23.45
C LYS A 237 -8.91 -10.74 24.24
N ALA A 238 -9.36 -11.88 24.77
CA ALA A 238 -10.43 -11.86 25.77
C ALA A 238 -9.92 -11.27 27.09
N PRO A 239 -10.79 -10.60 27.88
CA PRO A 239 -10.40 -9.96 29.13
C PRO A 239 -9.96 -10.94 30.22
N SER A 240 -10.51 -12.15 30.22
CA SER A 240 -10.16 -13.18 31.18
C SER A 240 -10.32 -14.56 30.57
N PHE A 241 -9.61 -15.54 31.11
CA PHE A 241 -9.80 -16.95 30.80
C PHE A 241 -10.74 -17.57 31.84
N ASP A 242 -11.79 -18.26 31.38
CA ASP A 242 -12.78 -18.91 32.27
C ASP A 242 -12.20 -20.19 32.88
N MET A 243 -11.46 -20.05 33.96
CA MET A 243 -10.88 -21.17 34.70
C MET A 243 -11.93 -22.08 35.30
N GLU A 244 -13.11 -21.56 35.67
CA GLU A 244 -14.19 -22.38 36.26
C GLU A 244 -14.78 -23.34 35.22
N MET A 245 -15.08 -22.82 34.02
CA MET A 245 -15.54 -23.67 32.90
C MET A 245 -14.47 -24.67 32.48
N PHE A 246 -13.22 -24.23 32.41
CA PHE A 246 -12.09 -25.10 32.05
C PHE A 246 -11.97 -26.28 33.07
N ASN A 247 -12.00 -25.98 34.39
CA ASN A 247 -11.87 -26.98 35.44
C ASN A 247 -13.10 -27.93 35.50
N LYS A 248 -14.27 -27.50 35.00
CA LYS A 248 -15.45 -28.36 34.84
C LYS A 248 -15.39 -29.24 33.60
N GLY A 249 -14.32 -29.20 32.81
CA GLY A 249 -14.15 -29.96 31.56
C GLY A 249 -14.87 -29.39 30.35
N ASN A 250 -15.45 -28.18 30.45
CA ASN A 250 -16.09 -27.47 29.32
C ASN A 250 -15.09 -26.65 28.52
N TYR A 251 -14.07 -27.30 27.96
CA TYR A 251 -12.97 -26.66 27.26
C TYR A 251 -13.43 -25.78 26.09
N ASP A 252 -14.38 -26.26 25.28
CA ASP A 252 -14.91 -25.51 24.13
C ASP A 252 -15.53 -24.18 24.54
N ARG A 253 -16.31 -24.16 25.63
CA ARG A 253 -16.91 -22.92 26.14
C ARG A 253 -15.88 -22.00 26.78
N ALA A 254 -14.92 -22.55 27.54
CA ALA A 254 -13.84 -21.76 28.14
C ALA A 254 -12.95 -21.09 27.10
N LEU A 255 -12.80 -21.71 25.91
CA LEU A 255 -12.00 -21.19 24.78
C LEU A 255 -12.80 -20.33 23.81
N ALA A 256 -14.13 -20.42 23.80
CA ALA A 256 -14.97 -19.76 22.79
C ALA A 256 -14.81 -18.24 22.79
N GLN A 257 -14.83 -17.60 23.97
CA GLN A 257 -14.63 -16.15 24.09
C GLN A 257 -13.24 -15.73 23.59
N ASN A 258 -12.21 -16.49 23.94
CA ASN A 258 -10.85 -16.25 23.46
C ASN A 258 -10.78 -16.38 21.94
N SER A 259 -11.45 -17.37 21.34
CA SER A 259 -11.45 -17.59 19.90
C SER A 259 -12.12 -16.44 19.15
N ILE A 260 -13.25 -15.93 19.63
CA ILE A 260 -13.97 -14.79 19.05
C ILE A 260 -13.13 -13.51 19.11
N ALA A 261 -12.55 -13.21 20.27
CA ALA A 261 -11.68 -12.04 20.43
C ALA A 261 -10.44 -12.13 19.53
N ASN A 262 -9.73 -13.27 19.58
CA ASN A 262 -8.50 -13.48 18.80
C ASN A 262 -8.74 -13.43 17.29
N ALA A 263 -9.95 -13.79 16.80
CA ALA A 263 -10.29 -13.73 15.38
C ALA A 263 -10.12 -12.31 14.79
N ILE A 264 -10.33 -11.25 15.60
CA ILE A 264 -10.20 -9.85 15.18
C ILE A 264 -8.79 -9.54 14.68
N SER A 265 -7.75 -10.03 15.36
CA SER A 265 -6.36 -9.82 14.96
C SER A 265 -5.71 -11.02 14.23
N LYS A 266 -6.52 -11.96 13.73
CA LYS A 266 -6.00 -13.20 13.17
C LYS A 266 -5.45 -13.02 11.76
N VAL A 267 -6.26 -12.50 10.83
CA VAL A 267 -5.94 -12.45 9.40
C VAL A 267 -6.26 -11.08 8.81
N LEU A 268 -5.36 -10.56 7.99
CA LEU A 268 -5.57 -9.36 7.19
C LEU A 268 -6.59 -9.66 6.07
N TYR A 269 -7.65 -8.84 5.98
CA TYR A 269 -8.71 -8.93 4.97
C TYR A 269 -9.35 -10.31 4.85
N PRO A 270 -10.10 -10.77 5.87
CA PRO A 270 -10.87 -12.00 5.76
C PRO A 270 -11.89 -11.90 4.62
N ASN A 271 -12.25 -13.06 4.04
CA ASN A 271 -13.28 -13.10 2.99
C ASN A 271 -14.63 -12.61 3.55
N ASP A 272 -15.23 -11.61 2.91
CA ASP A 272 -16.48 -10.94 3.31
C ASP A 272 -17.64 -11.19 2.35
N ASN A 273 -17.59 -12.26 1.56
CA ASN A 273 -18.70 -12.68 0.70
C ASN A 273 -19.91 -13.24 1.50
N HIS A 274 -19.78 -13.45 2.81
CA HIS A 274 -20.80 -13.95 3.73
C HIS A 274 -20.93 -13.05 4.96
N HIS A 275 -22.02 -13.23 5.70
CA HIS A 275 -22.39 -12.38 6.84
C HIS A 275 -21.32 -12.38 7.95
N GLU A 276 -20.77 -13.54 8.29
CA GLU A 276 -19.74 -13.70 9.32
C GLU A 276 -18.47 -12.94 8.97
N GLY A 277 -18.06 -12.99 7.70
CA GLY A 277 -16.90 -12.25 7.22
C GLY A 277 -17.12 -10.74 7.24
N LYS A 278 -18.32 -10.28 6.87
CA LYS A 278 -18.70 -8.85 6.99
C LYS A 278 -18.69 -8.40 8.46
N SER A 279 -19.25 -9.21 9.35
CA SER A 279 -19.24 -8.93 10.79
C SER A 279 -17.82 -8.86 11.34
N LEU A 280 -16.94 -9.79 10.95
CA LEU A 280 -15.55 -9.78 11.38
C LEU A 280 -14.80 -8.52 10.87
N ARG A 281 -14.99 -8.15 9.61
CA ARG A 281 -14.38 -6.91 9.06
C ARG A 281 -14.87 -5.66 9.79
N LEU A 282 -16.16 -5.55 10.10
CA LEU A 282 -16.69 -4.44 10.89
C LEU A 282 -16.04 -4.40 12.28
N ARG A 283 -15.90 -5.57 12.94
CA ARG A 283 -15.24 -5.69 14.24
C ARG A 283 -13.77 -5.28 14.15
N GLN A 284 -13.05 -5.67 13.11
CA GLN A 284 -11.66 -5.24 12.88
C GLN A 284 -11.56 -3.72 12.75
N GLN A 285 -12.42 -3.08 11.96
CA GLN A 285 -12.41 -1.63 11.77
C GLN A 285 -12.71 -0.89 13.07
N TYR A 286 -13.76 -1.30 13.79
CA TYR A 286 -14.11 -0.64 15.07
C TYR A 286 -13.06 -0.90 16.15
N PHE A 287 -12.51 -2.10 16.23
CA PHE A 287 -11.41 -2.46 17.14
C PHE A 287 -10.18 -1.54 16.93
N LEU A 288 -9.75 -1.38 15.68
CA LEU A 288 -8.68 -0.46 15.34
C LEU A 288 -9.01 0.97 15.78
N CYS A 289 -10.20 1.46 15.43
CA CYS A 289 -10.60 2.84 15.71
C CYS A 289 -10.70 3.11 17.21
N ALA A 290 -11.39 2.24 17.95
CA ALA A 290 -11.62 2.43 19.39
C ALA A 290 -10.31 2.37 20.20
N ALA A 291 -9.45 1.38 19.92
CA ALA A 291 -8.13 1.28 20.54
C ALA A 291 -7.27 2.51 20.25
N SER A 292 -7.21 2.93 18.99
CA SER A 292 -6.34 4.03 18.57
C SER A 292 -6.80 5.39 19.10
N VAL A 293 -8.11 5.68 19.00
CA VAL A 293 -8.66 6.94 19.52
C VAL A 293 -8.55 7.00 21.04
N GLY A 294 -8.81 5.89 21.73
CA GLY A 294 -8.61 5.81 23.19
C GLY A 294 -7.18 6.10 23.60
N ASP A 295 -6.19 5.51 22.91
CA ASP A 295 -4.76 5.77 23.16
C ASP A 295 -4.36 7.24 22.87
N ILE A 296 -4.87 7.82 21.78
CA ILE A 296 -4.64 9.23 21.43
C ILE A 296 -5.19 10.15 22.53
N VAL A 297 -6.42 9.93 22.97
CA VAL A 297 -7.07 10.73 24.00
C VAL A 297 -6.33 10.59 25.32
N ASN A 298 -5.99 9.36 25.76
CA ASN A 298 -5.24 9.11 26.98
C ASN A 298 -3.86 9.78 26.95
N THR A 299 -3.15 9.66 25.84
CA THR A 299 -1.84 10.31 25.65
C THR A 299 -1.97 11.83 25.74
N HIS A 300 -2.96 12.41 25.08
CA HIS A 300 -3.19 13.84 25.09
C HIS A 300 -3.57 14.35 26.48
N MET A 301 -4.46 13.66 27.18
CA MET A 301 -4.87 14.01 28.53
C MET A 301 -3.69 13.96 29.53
N ASN A 302 -2.81 12.96 29.40
CA ASN A 302 -1.61 12.85 30.22
C ASN A 302 -0.62 14.02 30.03
N VAL A 303 -0.59 14.60 28.82
CA VAL A 303 0.32 15.73 28.49
C VAL A 303 -0.32 17.08 28.78
N TYR A 304 -1.60 17.28 28.43
CA TYR A 304 -2.24 18.60 28.47
C TYR A 304 -3.35 18.76 29.49
N GLY A 305 -3.89 17.66 30.05
CA GLY A 305 -4.95 17.67 31.08
C GLY A 305 -6.31 18.18 30.59
N THR A 306 -6.49 18.41 29.29
CA THR A 306 -7.73 18.87 28.66
C THR A 306 -7.84 18.39 27.22
N LEU A 307 -9.07 18.22 26.71
CA LEU A 307 -9.32 17.92 25.31
C LEU A 307 -9.77 19.16 24.51
N GLU A 308 -9.86 20.32 25.12
CA GLU A 308 -10.29 21.55 24.43
C GLU A 308 -9.33 21.99 23.33
N ASN A 309 -8.03 21.70 23.51
CA ASN A 309 -6.96 21.98 22.56
C ASN A 309 -6.57 20.79 21.70
N LEU A 310 -7.37 19.71 21.68
CA LEU A 310 -7.04 18.48 20.95
C LEU A 310 -6.72 18.76 19.49
N ALA A 311 -7.58 19.48 18.78
CA ALA A 311 -7.41 19.81 17.36
C ALA A 311 -6.17 20.67 17.06
N ASP A 312 -5.68 21.43 18.05
CA ASP A 312 -4.48 22.27 17.89
C ASP A 312 -3.18 21.46 18.08
N LYS A 313 -3.26 20.30 18.77
CA LYS A 313 -2.11 19.46 19.16
C LYS A 313 -2.11 18.11 18.46
N VAL A 314 -3.22 17.72 17.86
CA VAL A 314 -3.42 16.40 17.26
C VAL A 314 -4.01 16.57 15.85
N ALA A 315 -3.46 15.83 14.89
CA ALA A 315 -4.05 15.59 13.58
C ALA A 315 -4.29 14.09 13.41
N ILE A 316 -5.53 13.67 13.21
CA ILE A 316 -5.87 12.27 12.92
C ILE A 316 -6.19 12.14 11.44
N HIS A 317 -5.43 11.29 10.75
CA HIS A 317 -5.60 11.08 9.32
C HIS A 317 -6.23 9.71 9.03
N ILE A 318 -7.35 9.73 8.32
CA ILE A 318 -8.11 8.56 7.89
C ILE A 318 -7.63 8.14 6.51
N ASN A 319 -6.94 6.99 6.43
CA ASN A 319 -6.41 6.44 5.19
C ASN A 319 -7.43 5.48 4.56
N ASP A 320 -8.14 5.93 3.53
CA ASP A 320 -9.36 5.34 2.99
C ASP A 320 -10.51 5.31 4.04
N THR A 321 -11.64 4.69 3.72
CA THR A 321 -12.82 4.66 4.60
C THR A 321 -12.73 3.63 5.73
N HIS A 322 -11.70 2.76 5.72
CA HIS A 322 -11.59 1.68 6.69
C HIS A 322 -11.60 2.16 8.16
N PRO A 323 -10.87 3.23 8.56
CA PRO A 323 -10.89 3.73 9.92
C PRO A 323 -11.91 4.87 10.18
N THR A 324 -12.96 4.99 9.38
CA THR A 324 -14.00 6.04 9.53
C THR A 324 -14.66 6.02 10.91
N LEU A 325 -14.80 4.85 11.53
CA LEU A 325 -15.43 4.70 12.84
C LEU A 325 -14.65 5.41 13.97
N ALA A 326 -13.43 5.88 13.72
CA ALA A 326 -12.70 6.76 14.63
C ALA A 326 -13.44 8.09 14.89
N ILE A 327 -14.23 8.59 13.92
CA ILE A 327 -15.03 9.80 14.03
C ILE A 327 -16.12 9.65 15.12
N PRO A 328 -17.07 8.71 15.00
CA PRO A 328 -18.08 8.54 16.03
C PRO A 328 -17.50 8.00 17.36
N GLU A 329 -16.36 7.33 17.34
CA GLU A 329 -15.68 6.92 18.58
C GLU A 329 -15.12 8.11 19.37
N LEU A 330 -14.48 9.09 18.70
CA LEU A 330 -14.06 10.31 19.38
C LEU A 330 -15.26 11.08 19.92
N MET A 331 -16.38 11.14 19.17
CA MET A 331 -17.64 11.69 19.67
C MET A 331 -18.09 10.96 20.95
N ARG A 332 -18.11 9.62 20.94
CA ARG A 332 -18.48 8.81 22.12
C ARG A 332 -17.65 9.16 23.35
N ILE A 333 -16.33 9.19 23.20
CA ILE A 333 -15.43 9.52 24.32
C ILE A 333 -15.71 10.93 24.85
N LEU A 334 -15.87 11.92 23.96
CA LEU A 334 -16.16 13.29 24.37
C LEU A 334 -17.52 13.42 25.08
N LEU A 335 -18.55 12.73 24.56
CA LEU A 335 -19.91 12.79 25.14
C LEU A 335 -20.04 11.96 26.41
N ASP A 336 -19.69 10.67 26.32
CA ASP A 336 -20.02 9.69 27.37
C ASP A 336 -18.98 9.65 28.48
N ASP A 337 -17.67 9.69 28.11
CA ASP A 337 -16.59 9.56 29.09
C ASP A 337 -16.16 10.91 29.66
N CYS A 338 -16.26 12.01 28.86
CA CYS A 338 -15.79 13.34 29.25
C CYS A 338 -16.91 14.34 29.55
N GLY A 339 -18.19 14.03 29.24
CA GLY A 339 -19.35 14.87 29.55
C GLY A 339 -19.43 16.17 28.73
N TYR A 340 -18.82 16.23 27.54
CA TYR A 340 -18.94 17.38 26.66
C TYR A 340 -20.35 17.44 26.05
N GLY A 341 -20.88 18.67 25.85
CA GLY A 341 -22.08 18.85 25.04
C GLY A 341 -21.79 18.60 23.56
N TRP A 342 -22.83 18.20 22.79
CA TRP A 342 -22.73 17.79 21.40
C TRP A 342 -21.97 18.78 20.50
N ASP A 343 -22.34 20.08 20.55
CA ASP A 343 -21.78 21.07 19.64
C ASP A 343 -20.28 21.29 19.88
N LYS A 344 -19.85 21.28 21.14
CA LYS A 344 -18.43 21.37 21.52
C LYS A 344 -17.66 20.11 21.09
N ALA A 345 -18.23 18.94 21.32
CA ALA A 345 -17.63 17.68 20.88
C ALA A 345 -17.47 17.62 19.34
N TRP A 346 -18.51 18.03 18.63
CA TRP A 346 -18.50 18.06 17.16
C TRP A 346 -17.49 19.06 16.59
N ASP A 347 -17.34 20.24 17.19
CA ASP A 347 -16.30 21.22 16.81
C ASP A 347 -14.89 20.63 16.96
N ILE A 348 -14.61 19.96 18.07
CA ILE A 348 -13.30 19.28 18.29
C ILE A 348 -13.09 18.21 17.21
N VAL A 349 -14.08 17.33 16.99
CA VAL A 349 -13.99 16.23 16.02
C VAL A 349 -13.71 16.74 14.61
N THR A 350 -14.52 17.70 14.15
CA THR A 350 -14.42 18.20 12.77
C THR A 350 -13.12 18.97 12.47
N ARG A 351 -12.46 19.51 13.49
CA ARG A 351 -11.14 20.14 13.34
C ARG A 351 -9.95 19.17 13.51
N THR A 352 -10.21 17.96 13.99
CA THR A 352 -9.14 16.97 14.29
C THR A 352 -8.91 16.02 13.12
N PHE A 353 -9.96 15.64 12.36
CA PHE A 353 -9.89 14.63 11.31
C PHE A 353 -9.61 15.20 9.93
N ALA A 354 -8.78 14.48 9.17
CA ALA A 354 -8.60 14.61 7.73
C ALA A 354 -8.74 13.24 7.05
N TYR A 355 -9.16 13.22 5.79
CA TYR A 355 -9.49 12.01 5.06
C TYR A 355 -8.83 11.98 3.68
N THR A 356 -8.17 10.87 3.34
CA THR A 356 -7.71 10.57 1.98
C THR A 356 -8.60 9.52 1.34
N ASN A 357 -9.19 9.87 0.21
CA ASN A 357 -9.92 8.93 -0.64
C ASN A 357 -8.96 8.21 -1.60
N HIS A 358 -9.12 6.91 -1.76
CA HIS A 358 -8.35 6.08 -2.71
C HIS A 358 -9.22 5.42 -3.78
N THR A 359 -10.50 5.78 -3.84
CA THR A 359 -11.51 5.15 -4.71
C THR A 359 -11.93 6.10 -5.81
N VAL A 360 -11.94 5.62 -7.05
CA VAL A 360 -12.29 6.43 -8.23
C VAL A 360 -13.78 6.29 -8.59
N MET A 361 -14.36 5.12 -8.32
CA MET A 361 -15.75 4.80 -8.72
C MET A 361 -16.69 4.90 -7.53
N ALA A 362 -17.74 5.72 -7.63
CA ALA A 362 -18.70 5.94 -6.54
C ALA A 362 -19.38 4.64 -6.04
N GLU A 363 -19.63 3.69 -6.93
CA GLU A 363 -20.21 2.39 -6.60
C GLU A 363 -19.31 1.50 -5.74
N ALA A 364 -17.99 1.72 -5.77
CA ALA A 364 -17.00 0.98 -5.00
C ALA A 364 -16.74 1.57 -3.60
N LEU A 365 -17.38 2.72 -3.26
CA LEU A 365 -17.30 3.32 -1.93
C LEU A 365 -17.91 2.38 -0.88
N GLU A 366 -17.23 2.27 0.26
CA GLU A 366 -17.63 1.35 1.34
C GLU A 366 -18.96 1.75 1.98
N LYS A 367 -19.82 0.74 2.18
CA LYS A 367 -21.13 0.86 2.79
C LYS A 367 -21.35 -0.29 3.76
N TRP A 368 -22.01 -0.01 4.88
CA TRP A 368 -22.37 -1.01 5.88
C TRP A 368 -23.89 -1.10 6.07
N ASP A 369 -24.41 -2.32 6.17
CA ASP A 369 -25.83 -2.55 6.52
C ASP A 369 -26.13 -1.97 7.90
N VAL A 370 -27.23 -1.23 8.02
CA VAL A 370 -27.66 -0.56 9.26
C VAL A 370 -27.88 -1.57 10.40
N ASN A 371 -28.49 -2.73 10.12
CA ASN A 371 -28.78 -3.72 11.15
C ASN A 371 -27.50 -4.37 11.67
N LEU A 372 -26.52 -4.61 10.78
CA LEU A 372 -25.23 -5.15 11.18
C LEU A 372 -24.49 -4.18 12.13
N VAL A 373 -24.41 -2.91 11.77
CA VAL A 373 -23.72 -1.90 12.60
C VAL A 373 -24.46 -1.71 13.92
N LYS A 374 -25.80 -1.62 13.90
CA LYS A 374 -26.64 -1.52 15.09
C LYS A 374 -26.45 -2.68 16.06
N THR A 375 -26.29 -3.90 15.55
CA THR A 375 -26.09 -5.10 16.37
C THR A 375 -24.69 -5.18 16.96
N VAL A 376 -23.64 -4.90 16.14
CA VAL A 376 -22.24 -5.08 16.53
C VAL A 376 -21.73 -3.95 17.42
N ILE A 377 -22.14 -2.69 17.15
CA ILE A 377 -21.67 -1.49 17.83
C ILE A 377 -22.81 -0.49 18.06
N PRO A 378 -23.81 -0.84 18.91
CA PRO A 378 -25.08 -0.09 19.06
C PRO A 378 -24.84 1.36 19.46
N ARG A 379 -23.92 1.65 20.36
CA ARG A 379 -23.65 3.04 20.78
C ARG A 379 -23.07 3.89 19.65
N ILE A 380 -22.14 3.35 18.90
CA ILE A 380 -21.54 4.02 17.74
C ILE A 380 -22.61 4.26 16.68
N PHE A 381 -23.49 3.28 16.44
CA PHE A 381 -24.62 3.44 15.52
C PHE A 381 -25.52 4.61 15.95
N SER A 382 -25.88 4.71 17.25
CA SER A 382 -26.73 5.81 17.75
C SER A 382 -26.09 7.18 17.52
N ILE A 383 -24.77 7.30 17.66
CA ILE A 383 -24.02 8.53 17.36
C ILE A 383 -24.03 8.85 15.85
N ILE A 384 -23.82 7.82 15.00
CA ILE A 384 -23.90 8.01 13.54
C ILE A 384 -25.29 8.49 13.11
N VAL A 385 -26.36 7.98 13.72
CA VAL A 385 -27.73 8.45 13.46
C VAL A 385 -27.88 9.92 13.80
N GLU A 386 -27.39 10.36 14.96
CA GLU A 386 -27.47 11.76 15.37
C GLU A 386 -26.61 12.67 14.48
N ILE A 387 -25.38 12.22 14.10
CA ILE A 387 -24.55 12.94 13.12
C ILE A 387 -25.33 13.10 11.80
N ASN A 388 -25.95 12.02 11.30
CA ASN A 388 -26.73 12.06 10.07
C ASN A 388 -27.91 13.05 10.16
N ASN A 389 -28.65 13.04 11.27
CA ASN A 389 -29.82 13.93 11.47
C ASN A 389 -29.39 15.40 11.42
N ARG A 390 -28.33 15.78 12.16
CA ARG A 390 -27.82 17.15 12.18
C ARG A 390 -27.19 17.56 10.85
N TYR A 391 -26.48 16.64 10.20
CA TYR A 391 -25.92 16.88 8.88
C TYR A 391 -27.00 17.13 7.84
N CYS A 392 -28.05 16.31 7.79
CA CYS A 392 -29.19 16.49 6.89
C CYS A 392 -29.91 17.80 7.17
N GLN A 393 -30.09 18.19 8.44
CA GLN A 393 -30.67 19.49 8.79
C GLN A 393 -29.83 20.66 8.23
N SER A 394 -28.53 20.65 8.45
CA SER A 394 -27.60 21.63 7.90
C SER A 394 -27.59 21.67 6.36
N LEU A 395 -27.71 20.51 5.71
CA LEU A 395 -27.81 20.43 4.25
C LEU A 395 -29.14 21.04 3.73
N MET A 396 -30.27 20.80 4.40
CA MET A 396 -31.55 21.40 4.06
C MET A 396 -31.47 22.91 4.10
N GLU A 397 -30.86 23.49 5.12
CA GLU A 397 -30.66 24.92 5.26
C GLU A 397 -29.78 25.49 4.13
N ARG A 398 -28.62 24.85 3.86
CA ARG A 398 -27.64 25.26 2.83
C ARG A 398 -28.18 25.11 1.41
N ASN A 399 -28.96 24.07 1.14
CA ASN A 399 -29.49 23.77 -0.20
C ASN A 399 -30.87 24.41 -0.45
N GLY A 400 -31.30 25.37 0.37
CA GLY A 400 -32.57 26.08 0.18
C GLY A 400 -33.81 25.17 0.24
N GLY A 401 -33.77 24.08 1.01
CA GLY A 401 -34.86 23.15 1.18
C GLY A 401 -34.92 22.00 0.15
N ASP A 402 -33.88 21.80 -0.67
CA ASP A 402 -33.80 20.68 -1.62
C ASP A 402 -33.67 19.35 -0.89
N SER A 403 -34.79 18.66 -0.69
CA SER A 403 -34.84 17.37 -0.03
C SER A 403 -34.20 16.25 -0.85
N ALA A 404 -34.24 16.31 -2.19
CA ALA A 404 -33.66 15.30 -3.06
C ALA A 404 -32.15 15.36 -3.01
N LYS A 405 -31.53 16.54 -3.09
CA LYS A 405 -30.08 16.72 -2.91
C LYS A 405 -29.64 16.30 -1.50
N THR A 406 -30.38 16.72 -0.47
CA THR A 406 -30.10 16.31 0.92
C THR A 406 -30.13 14.80 1.10
N THR A 407 -31.10 14.10 0.50
CA THR A 407 -31.18 12.63 0.56
C THR A 407 -29.97 11.98 -0.14
N ARG A 408 -29.53 12.49 -1.31
CA ARG A 408 -28.34 11.97 -1.99
C ARG A 408 -27.09 12.12 -1.14
N MET A 409 -26.96 13.20 -0.40
CA MET A 409 -25.83 13.53 0.47
C MET A 409 -25.93 12.92 1.87
N SER A 410 -27.02 12.27 2.25
CA SER A 410 -27.19 11.71 3.60
C SER A 410 -26.19 10.57 3.86
N ILE A 411 -25.75 10.48 5.12
CA ILE A 411 -24.84 9.41 5.59
C ILE A 411 -25.58 8.07 5.64
N ILE A 412 -26.84 8.09 6.08
CA ILE A 412 -27.69 6.90 6.14
C ILE A 412 -28.77 7.02 5.07
N LYS A 413 -28.73 6.11 4.10
CA LYS A 413 -29.73 6.00 3.04
C LYS A 413 -29.79 4.54 2.54
N ASP A 414 -30.94 4.13 2.00
CA ASP A 414 -31.14 2.77 1.45
C ASP A 414 -30.77 1.65 2.43
N ASN A 415 -31.06 1.83 3.72
CA ASN A 415 -30.67 0.93 4.82
C ASN A 415 -29.16 0.67 4.91
N GLN A 416 -28.34 1.60 4.43
CA GLN A 416 -26.89 1.52 4.47
C GLN A 416 -26.26 2.78 5.06
N ILE A 417 -25.11 2.63 5.72
CA ILE A 417 -24.25 3.71 6.20
C ILE A 417 -23.15 3.91 5.16
N HIS A 418 -23.07 5.11 4.59
CA HIS A 418 -22.11 5.50 3.58
C HIS A 418 -20.87 6.08 4.27
N MET A 419 -19.82 5.29 4.38
CA MET A 419 -18.64 5.63 5.16
C MET A 419 -17.87 6.84 4.59
N ALA A 420 -17.74 6.93 3.28
CA ALA A 420 -17.10 8.08 2.64
C ALA A 420 -17.85 9.39 2.89
N THR A 421 -19.18 9.37 2.85
CA THR A 421 -20.00 10.53 3.18
C THR A 421 -19.79 10.98 4.63
N LEU A 422 -19.69 10.05 5.57
CA LEU A 422 -19.36 10.35 6.97
C LEU A 422 -17.98 11.00 7.10
N CYS A 423 -16.97 10.49 6.38
CA CYS A 423 -15.63 11.08 6.33
C CYS A 423 -15.65 12.51 5.81
N VAL A 424 -16.35 12.78 4.69
CA VAL A 424 -16.43 14.13 4.10
C VAL A 424 -17.18 15.09 5.01
N ALA A 425 -18.25 14.64 5.66
CA ALA A 425 -19.03 15.46 6.61
C ALA A 425 -18.17 15.89 7.81
N ALA A 426 -17.39 14.98 8.36
CA ALA A 426 -16.66 15.16 9.63
C ALA A 426 -15.21 15.62 9.49
N SER A 427 -14.61 15.61 8.30
CA SER A 427 -13.21 16.01 8.11
C SER A 427 -13.11 17.48 7.69
N HIS A 428 -12.06 18.17 8.16
CA HIS A 428 -11.75 19.53 7.68
C HIS A 428 -11.09 19.54 6.30
N SER A 429 -10.46 18.42 5.90
CA SER A 429 -9.81 18.26 4.60
C SER A 429 -10.06 16.87 4.03
N VAL A 430 -10.31 16.81 2.72
CA VAL A 430 -10.50 15.62 1.91
C VAL A 430 -9.54 15.69 0.73
N ASN A 431 -8.68 14.71 0.52
CA ASN A 431 -7.76 14.74 -0.60
C ASN A 431 -7.84 13.52 -1.51
N GLY A 432 -7.58 13.77 -2.79
CA GLY A 432 -7.23 12.75 -3.76
C GLY A 432 -5.71 12.51 -3.78
N VAL A 433 -5.29 11.47 -4.52
CA VAL A 433 -3.93 10.92 -4.50
C VAL A 433 -3.17 11.06 -5.83
N SER A 434 -3.75 11.75 -6.79
CA SER A 434 -3.17 12.25 -8.04
C SER A 434 -3.98 13.44 -8.54
N LYS A 435 -3.45 14.24 -9.46
CA LYS A 435 -4.16 15.39 -10.04
C LYS A 435 -5.49 14.95 -10.65
N LEU A 436 -5.45 13.92 -11.52
CA LEU A 436 -6.66 13.41 -12.17
C LEU A 436 -7.67 12.88 -11.15
N HIS A 437 -7.23 12.09 -10.17
CA HIS A 437 -8.11 11.55 -9.14
C HIS A 437 -8.79 12.68 -8.35
N SER A 438 -8.05 13.73 -8.00
CA SER A 438 -8.59 14.88 -7.27
C SER A 438 -9.66 15.62 -8.06
N GLU A 439 -9.54 15.69 -9.38
CA GLU A 439 -10.59 16.24 -10.23
C GLU A 439 -11.80 15.30 -10.36
N ILE A 440 -11.58 13.99 -10.48
CA ILE A 440 -12.67 13.01 -10.54
C ILE A 440 -13.51 13.04 -9.27
N ILE A 441 -12.89 13.11 -8.08
CA ILE A 441 -13.64 13.17 -6.82
C ILE A 441 -14.47 14.45 -6.70
N LYS A 442 -14.02 15.58 -7.22
CA LYS A 442 -14.77 16.85 -7.26
C LYS A 442 -15.92 16.85 -8.27
N GLN A 443 -15.68 16.27 -9.46
CA GLN A 443 -16.61 16.32 -10.57
C GLN A 443 -17.64 15.21 -10.58
N SER A 444 -17.35 14.07 -9.90
CA SER A 444 -18.15 12.86 -9.95
C SER A 444 -18.41 12.27 -8.57
N VAL A 445 -17.37 11.79 -7.87
CA VAL A 445 -17.54 10.95 -6.66
C VAL A 445 -18.20 11.70 -5.51
N PHE A 446 -17.79 12.95 -5.27
CA PHE A 446 -18.27 13.84 -4.22
C PHE A 446 -18.74 15.18 -4.80
N HIS A 447 -19.39 15.16 -5.96
CA HIS A 447 -19.81 16.38 -6.65
C HIS A 447 -20.72 17.27 -5.78
N ASP A 448 -21.78 16.71 -5.21
CA ASP A 448 -22.72 17.44 -4.35
C ASP A 448 -22.03 17.99 -3.08
N GLU A 449 -21.10 17.21 -2.48
CA GLU A 449 -20.32 17.64 -1.32
C GLU A 449 -19.31 18.73 -1.68
N TYR A 450 -18.65 18.62 -2.85
CA TYR A 450 -17.72 19.63 -3.34
C TYR A 450 -18.44 20.96 -3.60
N GLU A 451 -19.62 20.96 -4.19
CA GLU A 451 -20.40 22.18 -4.36
C GLU A 451 -20.73 22.87 -3.03
N ASN A 452 -20.93 22.12 -1.96
CA ASN A 452 -21.28 22.66 -0.64
C ASN A 452 -20.06 23.12 0.17
N THR A 453 -18.89 22.50 0.00
CA THR A 453 -17.67 22.76 0.79
C THR A 453 -16.41 22.59 -0.05
N PRO A 454 -16.23 23.41 -1.13
CA PRO A 454 -15.12 23.22 -2.07
C PRO A 454 -13.73 23.39 -1.42
N GLU A 455 -13.63 24.19 -0.36
CA GLU A 455 -12.40 24.48 0.38
C GLU A 455 -11.80 23.23 1.05
N LYS A 456 -12.62 22.21 1.34
CA LYS A 456 -12.15 20.95 1.94
C LYS A 456 -11.33 20.09 0.98
N PHE A 457 -11.59 20.20 -0.35
CA PHE A 457 -11.05 19.28 -1.34
C PHE A 457 -9.66 19.69 -1.83
N LYS A 458 -8.69 18.85 -1.59
CA LYS A 458 -7.27 19.06 -1.87
C LYS A 458 -6.70 17.97 -2.81
N ASN A 459 -5.48 18.18 -3.27
CA ASN A 459 -4.68 17.14 -3.90
C ASN A 459 -3.36 16.99 -3.15
N VAL A 460 -2.97 15.75 -2.88
CA VAL A 460 -1.57 15.40 -2.58
C VAL A 460 -1.24 14.17 -3.40
N THR A 461 -0.47 14.36 -4.46
CA THR A 461 -0.01 13.23 -5.29
C THR A 461 0.84 12.28 -4.47
N ASN A 462 0.58 10.98 -4.58
CA ASN A 462 1.30 9.95 -3.84
C ASN A 462 2.82 10.07 -4.00
N GLY A 463 3.53 9.51 -3.04
CA GLY A 463 4.98 9.42 -3.05
C GLY A 463 5.49 8.07 -2.54
N ILE A 464 6.74 7.79 -2.79
CA ILE A 464 7.44 6.57 -2.40
C ILE A 464 8.65 6.87 -1.51
N ALA A 465 9.03 5.93 -0.65
CA ALA A 465 10.29 5.99 0.10
C ALA A 465 11.46 5.73 -0.88
N TYR A 466 11.80 6.74 -1.69
CA TYR A 466 12.71 6.59 -2.83
C TYR A 466 14.09 6.04 -2.43
N ARG A 467 14.57 6.31 -1.22
CA ARG A 467 15.83 5.75 -0.71
C ARG A 467 15.80 4.23 -0.64
N ARG A 468 14.68 3.63 -0.25
CA ARG A 468 14.51 2.16 -0.29
C ARG A 468 14.64 1.62 -1.73
N TRP A 469 13.97 2.27 -2.68
CA TRP A 469 13.90 1.82 -4.08
C TRP A 469 15.11 2.21 -4.93
N LEU A 470 15.98 3.08 -4.42
CA LEU A 470 17.22 3.52 -5.06
C LEU A 470 18.46 3.03 -4.29
N LEU A 471 18.75 3.61 -3.11
CA LEU A 471 19.97 3.32 -2.36
C LEU A 471 20.09 1.84 -1.95
N GLN A 472 18.98 1.26 -1.49
CA GLN A 472 18.97 -0.10 -0.97
C GLN A 472 18.78 -1.15 -2.05
N SER A 473 18.03 -0.83 -3.11
CA SER A 473 17.67 -1.79 -4.16
C SER A 473 18.53 -1.67 -5.42
N ASN A 474 19.14 -0.51 -5.69
CA ASN A 474 19.93 -0.26 -6.89
C ASN A 474 21.25 0.49 -6.58
N PRO A 475 22.20 -0.17 -5.92
CA PRO A 475 23.47 0.46 -5.54
C PRO A 475 24.29 0.91 -6.75
N GLY A 476 24.23 0.21 -7.89
CA GLY A 476 24.91 0.62 -9.13
C GLY A 476 24.41 1.96 -9.65
N LEU A 477 23.09 2.14 -9.73
CA LEU A 477 22.51 3.43 -10.11
C LEU A 477 22.82 4.52 -9.08
N THR A 478 22.77 4.20 -7.79
CA THR A 478 23.15 5.14 -6.72
C THR A 478 24.58 5.64 -6.85
N GLN A 479 25.50 4.74 -7.21
CA GLN A 479 26.90 5.11 -7.45
C GLN A 479 27.03 6.00 -8.69
N LEU A 480 26.39 5.65 -9.82
CA LEU A 480 26.40 6.45 -11.04
C LEU A 480 25.88 7.88 -10.79
N LEU A 481 24.75 8.01 -10.08
CA LEU A 481 24.19 9.30 -9.68
C LEU A 481 25.16 10.08 -8.78
N SER A 482 25.80 9.39 -7.81
CA SER A 482 26.78 10.03 -6.91
C SER A 482 28.01 10.56 -7.65
N ASP A 483 28.45 9.86 -8.69
CA ASP A 483 29.60 10.23 -9.51
C ASP A 483 29.30 11.37 -10.50
N THR A 484 28.03 11.53 -10.90
CA THR A 484 27.58 12.56 -11.86
C THR A 484 27.05 13.81 -11.17
N ILE A 485 26.02 13.69 -10.37
CA ILE A 485 25.30 14.82 -9.73
C ILE A 485 25.67 15.02 -8.24
N GLY A 486 26.56 14.21 -7.69
CA GLY A 486 26.93 14.24 -6.27
C GLY A 486 25.87 13.58 -5.39
N LYS A 487 25.97 13.74 -4.05
CA LYS A 487 25.18 12.97 -3.07
C LYS A 487 23.96 13.73 -2.51
N LYS A 488 23.65 14.93 -3.00
CA LYS A 488 22.54 15.72 -2.44
C LYS A 488 21.18 15.04 -2.65
N PHE A 489 21.01 14.34 -3.77
CA PHE A 489 19.78 13.61 -4.08
C PHE A 489 19.38 12.59 -3.01
N ILE A 490 20.31 12.12 -2.19
CA ILE A 490 20.02 11.18 -1.10
C ILE A 490 19.12 11.83 -0.02
N LYS A 491 19.31 13.13 0.23
CA LYS A 491 18.49 13.89 1.20
C LYS A 491 17.32 14.62 0.56
N ASP A 492 17.49 15.04 -0.69
CA ASP A 492 16.47 15.77 -1.44
C ASP A 492 16.26 15.12 -2.80
N GLY A 493 15.14 14.45 -2.97
CA GLY A 493 14.79 13.77 -4.22
C GLY A 493 14.71 14.71 -5.43
N ALA A 494 14.44 16.00 -5.24
CA ALA A 494 14.38 16.98 -6.31
C ALA A 494 15.74 17.16 -7.03
N GLU A 495 16.85 16.88 -6.35
CA GLU A 495 18.20 16.94 -6.94
C GLU A 495 18.44 15.88 -8.04
N LEU A 496 17.56 14.86 -8.17
CA LEU A 496 17.62 13.91 -9.28
C LEU A 496 17.44 14.59 -10.65
N GLU A 497 16.74 15.72 -10.70
CA GLU A 497 16.55 16.49 -11.93
C GLU A 497 17.87 16.91 -12.59
N ASN A 498 18.93 17.13 -11.80
CA ASN A 498 20.26 17.47 -12.32
C ASN A 498 20.85 16.36 -13.20
N PHE A 499 20.36 15.12 -13.09
CA PHE A 499 20.82 14.02 -13.94
C PHE A 499 20.43 14.21 -15.41
N ARG A 500 19.41 15.02 -15.70
CA ARG A 500 18.98 15.38 -17.05
C ARG A 500 20.05 16.07 -17.88
N GLU A 501 20.99 16.78 -17.24
CA GLU A 501 22.11 17.43 -17.93
C GLU A 501 23.01 16.44 -18.69
N TYR A 502 23.01 15.17 -18.29
CA TYR A 502 23.81 14.10 -18.88
C TYR A 502 23.08 13.28 -19.97
N GLN A 503 21.88 13.70 -20.41
CA GLN A 503 21.05 12.94 -21.34
C GLN A 503 21.66 12.69 -22.72
N ASP A 504 22.67 13.47 -23.11
CA ASP A 504 23.40 13.34 -24.37
C ASP A 504 24.86 12.89 -24.14
N ASP A 505 25.28 12.63 -22.91
CA ASP A 505 26.60 12.13 -22.57
C ASP A 505 26.67 10.60 -22.79
N LYS A 506 27.38 10.20 -23.86
CA LYS A 506 27.49 8.80 -24.25
C LYS A 506 28.19 7.92 -23.20
N GLU A 507 29.12 8.47 -22.42
CA GLU A 507 29.81 7.71 -21.36
C GLU A 507 28.83 7.40 -20.22
N VAL A 508 28.05 8.38 -19.78
CA VAL A 508 27.03 8.23 -18.74
C VAL A 508 25.91 7.28 -19.20
N LEU A 509 25.43 7.44 -20.44
CA LEU A 509 24.43 6.55 -21.02
C LEU A 509 24.93 5.09 -21.12
N THR A 510 26.21 4.88 -21.47
CA THR A 510 26.80 3.53 -21.50
C THR A 510 26.84 2.93 -20.10
N LYS A 511 27.30 3.68 -19.10
CA LYS A 511 27.30 3.22 -17.70
C LYS A 511 25.90 2.91 -17.18
N LEU A 512 24.90 3.69 -17.60
CA LEU A 512 23.51 3.42 -17.24
C LEU A 512 23.01 2.10 -17.83
N MET A 513 23.36 1.80 -19.09
CA MET A 513 23.06 0.50 -19.72
C MET A 513 23.76 -0.66 -19.01
N ASP A 514 25.01 -0.48 -18.61
CA ASP A 514 25.78 -1.50 -17.86
C ASP A 514 25.12 -1.79 -16.51
N VAL A 515 24.74 -0.76 -15.75
CA VAL A 515 23.98 -0.90 -14.48
C VAL A 515 22.69 -1.67 -14.70
N LYS A 516 21.93 -1.35 -15.76
CA LYS A 516 20.67 -2.07 -16.07
C LYS A 516 20.95 -3.54 -16.35
N LYS A 517 22.00 -3.85 -17.12
CA LYS A 517 22.39 -5.23 -17.44
C LYS A 517 22.76 -6.00 -16.18
N GLU A 518 23.59 -5.44 -15.30
CA GLU A 518 23.96 -6.05 -14.02
C GLU A 518 22.74 -6.34 -13.14
N ASN A 519 21.78 -5.40 -13.08
CA ASN A 519 20.53 -5.59 -12.35
C ASN A 519 19.68 -6.74 -12.93
N LYS A 520 19.61 -6.87 -14.26
CA LYS A 520 18.88 -7.98 -14.93
C LYS A 520 19.56 -9.32 -14.65
N GLU A 521 20.87 -9.38 -14.66
CA GLU A 521 21.63 -10.60 -14.33
C GLU A 521 21.45 -10.98 -12.87
N ALA A 522 21.52 -10.02 -11.95
CA ALA A 522 21.27 -10.23 -10.52
C ALA A 522 19.84 -10.74 -10.26
N PHE A 523 18.85 -10.14 -10.91
CA PHE A 523 17.44 -10.56 -10.80
C PHE A 523 17.23 -11.97 -11.41
N ALA A 524 17.79 -12.25 -12.58
CA ALA A 524 17.72 -13.58 -13.20
C ALA A 524 18.31 -14.66 -12.28
N LYS A 525 19.44 -14.38 -11.61
CA LYS A 525 20.03 -15.26 -10.61
C LYS A 525 19.12 -15.47 -9.40
N TYR A 526 18.51 -14.39 -8.90
CA TYR A 526 17.56 -14.45 -7.80
C TYR A 526 16.36 -15.34 -8.14
N VAL A 527 15.70 -15.10 -9.29
CA VAL A 527 14.56 -15.89 -9.75
C VAL A 527 14.93 -17.36 -9.94
N LYS A 528 16.08 -17.64 -10.56
CA LYS A 528 16.58 -19.02 -10.72
C LYS A 528 16.76 -19.75 -9.37
N ASN A 529 17.27 -19.05 -8.38
CA ASN A 529 17.49 -19.64 -7.05
C ASN A 529 16.17 -19.90 -6.31
N GLN A 530 15.15 -19.04 -6.50
CA GLN A 530 13.86 -19.16 -5.81
C GLN A 530 12.90 -20.15 -6.49
N SER A 531 12.85 -20.17 -7.82
CA SER A 531 11.82 -20.90 -8.58
C SER A 531 12.37 -21.85 -9.66
N GLY A 532 13.69 -21.85 -9.90
CA GLY A 532 14.31 -22.62 -10.99
C GLY A 532 14.06 -22.02 -12.39
N ILE A 533 13.34 -20.91 -12.52
CA ILE A 533 13.06 -20.26 -13.81
C ILE A 533 14.32 -19.58 -14.33
N ILE A 534 14.61 -19.76 -15.61
CA ILE A 534 15.74 -19.14 -16.31
C ILE A 534 15.22 -17.99 -17.15
N LEU A 535 15.70 -16.77 -16.91
CA LEU A 535 15.37 -15.56 -17.65
C LEU A 535 16.44 -15.26 -18.70
N ASN A 536 16.01 -14.83 -19.91
CA ASN A 536 16.91 -14.30 -20.93
C ASN A 536 17.19 -12.81 -20.64
N THR A 537 18.36 -12.51 -20.11
CA THR A 537 18.75 -11.14 -19.72
C THR A 537 18.98 -10.19 -20.91
N ASP A 538 19.09 -10.71 -22.13
CA ASP A 538 19.21 -9.90 -23.35
C ASP A 538 17.83 -9.50 -23.91
N SER A 539 16.72 -10.09 -23.43
CA SER A 539 15.35 -9.73 -23.82
C SER A 539 14.88 -8.46 -23.13
N ILE A 540 13.89 -7.78 -23.71
CA ILE A 540 13.14 -6.70 -23.03
C ILE A 540 12.43 -7.30 -21.81
N PHE A 541 12.65 -6.78 -20.60
CA PHE A 541 11.85 -7.13 -19.42
C PHE A 541 10.63 -6.21 -19.35
N ASP A 542 9.50 -6.73 -19.84
CA ASP A 542 8.20 -6.08 -19.85
C ASP A 542 7.42 -6.51 -18.58
N VAL A 543 7.17 -5.57 -17.67
CA VAL A 543 6.82 -5.89 -16.28
C VAL A 543 5.45 -5.35 -15.90
N GLN A 544 4.53 -6.25 -15.55
CA GLN A 544 3.20 -5.94 -15.00
C GLN A 544 3.03 -6.56 -13.61
N VAL A 545 3.49 -5.86 -12.58
CA VAL A 545 3.48 -6.34 -11.19
C VAL A 545 2.56 -5.47 -10.34
N LYS A 546 1.37 -5.98 -10.11
CA LYS A 546 0.29 -5.33 -9.36
C LYS A 546 -0.80 -6.33 -9.00
N ARG A 547 -1.63 -6.01 -8.01
CA ARG A 547 -2.80 -6.81 -7.66
C ARG A 547 -3.60 -7.18 -8.91
N LEU A 548 -4.05 -8.42 -9.03
CA LEU A 548 -4.87 -8.82 -10.17
C LEU A 548 -6.31 -8.33 -9.99
N HIS A 549 -6.73 -7.51 -10.93
CA HIS A 549 -8.08 -7.00 -11.04
C HIS A 549 -8.38 -6.64 -12.50
N GLU A 550 -9.63 -6.83 -12.95
CA GLU A 550 -10.00 -6.60 -14.35
C GLU A 550 -9.71 -5.15 -14.81
N TYR A 551 -9.90 -4.14 -13.94
CA TYR A 551 -9.64 -2.74 -14.33
C TYR A 551 -8.16 -2.44 -14.62
N LYS A 552 -7.22 -3.23 -14.04
CA LYS A 552 -5.77 -3.14 -14.31
C LYS A 552 -5.36 -3.79 -15.63
N ARG A 553 -6.29 -4.49 -16.24
CA ARG A 553 -6.26 -5.05 -17.60
C ARG A 553 -5.08 -5.97 -17.91
N GLN A 554 -4.66 -6.83 -16.97
CA GLN A 554 -3.65 -7.86 -17.25
C GLN A 554 -4.05 -8.73 -18.46
N HIS A 555 -5.34 -8.96 -18.67
CA HIS A 555 -5.87 -9.69 -19.83
C HIS A 555 -5.72 -8.94 -21.16
N LEU A 556 -5.60 -7.60 -21.18
CA LEU A 556 -5.18 -6.84 -22.38
C LEU A 556 -3.74 -7.20 -22.77
N ASN A 557 -2.83 -7.25 -21.79
CA ASN A 557 -1.46 -7.68 -22.04
C ASN A 557 -1.40 -9.15 -22.49
N VAL A 558 -2.23 -10.02 -21.90
CA VAL A 558 -2.36 -11.43 -22.36
C VAL A 558 -2.81 -11.51 -23.81
N MET A 559 -3.79 -10.71 -24.25
CA MET A 559 -4.23 -10.68 -25.66
C MET A 559 -3.10 -10.22 -26.60
N ASN A 560 -2.29 -9.26 -26.17
CA ASN A 560 -1.09 -8.85 -26.88
C ASN A 560 -0.09 -10.01 -27.02
N ILE A 561 0.19 -10.71 -25.93
CA ILE A 561 1.09 -11.88 -25.93
C ILE A 561 0.57 -12.99 -26.85
N LEU A 562 -0.74 -13.25 -26.83
CA LEU A 562 -1.35 -14.25 -27.73
C LEU A 562 -1.20 -13.86 -29.20
N SER A 563 -1.24 -12.56 -29.54
CA SER A 563 -1.01 -12.09 -30.90
C SER A 563 0.45 -12.25 -31.32
N ASP A 564 1.42 -11.94 -30.43
CA ASP A 564 2.85 -12.18 -30.68
C ASP A 564 3.14 -13.67 -30.83
N TYR A 565 2.52 -14.49 -29.98
CA TYR A 565 2.67 -15.93 -30.04
C TYR A 565 2.08 -16.52 -31.35
N ALA A 566 0.90 -16.05 -31.80
CA ALA A 566 0.31 -16.45 -33.07
C ALA A 566 1.21 -16.06 -34.26
N TYR A 567 1.82 -14.86 -34.23
CA TYR A 567 2.79 -14.45 -35.25
C TYR A 567 3.99 -15.40 -35.32
N LEU A 568 4.58 -15.76 -34.19
CA LEU A 568 5.72 -16.67 -34.13
C LEU A 568 5.36 -18.14 -34.38
N LEU A 569 4.11 -18.55 -34.14
CA LEU A 569 3.63 -19.89 -34.54
C LEU A 569 3.53 -20.03 -36.04
N ASN A 570 3.11 -18.97 -36.76
CA ASN A 570 3.03 -18.96 -38.21
C ASN A 570 4.43 -18.99 -38.86
N ASP A 571 5.40 -18.28 -38.28
CA ASP A 571 6.79 -18.28 -38.73
C ASP A 571 7.75 -18.16 -37.51
N PRO A 572 8.25 -19.28 -36.98
CA PRO A 572 9.18 -19.28 -35.85
C PRO A 572 10.52 -18.59 -36.11
N ASP A 573 10.88 -18.44 -37.38
CA ASP A 573 12.12 -17.80 -37.81
C ASP A 573 11.93 -16.29 -38.11
N ALA A 574 10.70 -15.78 -38.06
CA ALA A 574 10.37 -14.37 -38.31
C ALA A 574 11.19 -13.41 -37.42
N PRO A 575 11.55 -12.24 -37.90
CA PRO A 575 12.22 -11.20 -37.07
C PRO A 575 11.38 -10.87 -35.84
N PHE A 576 11.99 -10.96 -34.66
CA PHE A 576 11.33 -10.63 -33.39
C PHE A 576 12.38 -10.26 -32.37
N THR A 577 12.27 -9.07 -31.80
CA THR A 577 13.15 -8.62 -30.68
C THR A 577 12.79 -9.39 -29.44
N PRO A 578 13.74 -10.12 -28.81
CA PRO A 578 13.46 -10.95 -27.64
C PRO A 578 12.75 -10.17 -26.52
N LYS A 579 11.65 -10.72 -26.00
CA LYS A 579 10.85 -10.11 -24.96
C LYS A 579 10.43 -11.14 -23.88
N THR A 580 10.59 -10.76 -22.63
CA THR A 580 10.13 -11.52 -21.46
C THR A 580 9.08 -10.70 -20.72
N TYR A 581 7.82 -11.16 -20.79
CA TYR A 581 6.71 -10.60 -20.04
C TYR A 581 6.74 -11.17 -18.61
N ILE A 582 6.88 -10.29 -17.63
CA ILE A 582 6.99 -10.67 -16.22
C ILE A 582 5.74 -10.20 -15.47
N PHE A 583 4.96 -11.15 -14.98
CA PHE A 583 3.79 -10.93 -14.16
C PHE A 583 4.06 -11.33 -12.71
N ALA A 584 3.51 -10.57 -11.78
CA ALA A 584 3.34 -10.97 -10.40
C ALA A 584 2.08 -10.31 -9.84
N ALA A 585 1.16 -11.10 -9.32
CA ALA A 585 -0.16 -10.62 -8.92
C ALA A 585 -0.81 -11.57 -7.93
N LYS A 586 -1.43 -11.04 -6.89
CA LYS A 586 -2.35 -11.78 -6.02
C LYS A 586 -3.78 -11.38 -6.37
N ALA A 587 -4.66 -12.36 -6.57
CA ALA A 587 -6.10 -12.16 -6.70
C ALA A 587 -6.77 -12.27 -5.33
N ALA A 588 -7.86 -11.52 -5.09
CA ALA A 588 -8.69 -11.74 -3.90
C ALA A 588 -9.22 -13.18 -3.89
N PRO A 589 -9.27 -13.87 -2.73
CA PRO A 589 -9.63 -15.29 -2.65
C PRO A 589 -10.96 -15.65 -3.31
N GLY A 590 -11.97 -14.77 -3.22
CA GLY A 590 -13.30 -14.94 -3.82
C GLY A 590 -13.42 -14.46 -5.27
N TYR A 591 -12.36 -13.89 -5.88
CA TYR A 591 -12.43 -13.31 -7.22
C TYR A 591 -12.05 -14.35 -8.30
N TYR A 592 -13.01 -15.18 -8.65
CA TYR A 592 -12.81 -16.32 -9.55
C TYR A 592 -12.25 -15.93 -10.92
N LEU A 593 -12.81 -14.89 -11.58
CA LEU A 593 -12.34 -14.46 -12.89
C LEU A 593 -10.86 -13.98 -12.84
N ALA A 594 -10.48 -13.30 -11.78
CA ALA A 594 -9.09 -12.90 -11.56
C ALA A 594 -8.16 -14.12 -11.42
N LYS A 595 -8.59 -15.15 -10.70
CA LYS A 595 -7.85 -16.42 -10.60
C LYS A 595 -7.74 -17.14 -11.94
N GLN A 596 -8.77 -17.08 -12.79
CA GLN A 596 -8.70 -17.61 -14.15
C GLN A 596 -7.69 -16.86 -15.03
N ILE A 597 -7.57 -15.54 -14.88
CA ILE A 597 -6.56 -14.75 -15.60
C ILE A 597 -5.14 -15.16 -15.16
N ILE A 598 -4.91 -15.39 -13.87
CA ILE A 598 -3.62 -15.93 -13.37
C ILE A 598 -3.33 -17.28 -14.03
N LYS A 599 -4.31 -18.18 -14.02
CA LYS A 599 -4.15 -19.50 -14.66
C LYS A 599 -3.88 -19.38 -16.16
N MET A 600 -4.50 -18.43 -16.85
CA MET A 600 -4.29 -18.19 -18.28
C MET A 600 -2.86 -17.72 -18.56
N ILE A 601 -2.31 -16.81 -17.76
CA ILE A 601 -0.92 -16.36 -17.86
C ILE A 601 0.04 -17.54 -17.65
N TRP A 602 -0.22 -18.37 -16.64
CA TRP A 602 0.55 -19.59 -16.41
C TRP A 602 0.46 -20.58 -17.59
N ALA A 603 -0.74 -20.80 -18.12
CA ALA A 603 -0.95 -21.73 -19.24
C ALA A 603 -0.21 -21.27 -20.50
N ILE A 604 -0.21 -19.97 -20.80
CA ILE A 604 0.55 -19.40 -21.93
C ILE A 604 2.05 -19.60 -21.71
N SER A 605 2.55 -19.34 -20.50
CA SER A 605 3.97 -19.57 -20.15
C SER A 605 4.38 -21.02 -20.42
N GLU A 606 3.57 -21.97 -19.95
CA GLU A 606 3.82 -23.41 -20.14
C GLU A 606 3.76 -23.82 -21.61
N GLU A 607 2.85 -23.26 -22.40
CA GLU A 607 2.72 -23.58 -23.81
C GLU A 607 3.90 -23.03 -24.64
N ILE A 608 4.30 -21.79 -24.41
CA ILE A 608 5.46 -21.17 -25.09
C ILE A 608 6.74 -21.96 -24.77
N ARG A 609 6.92 -22.36 -23.52
CA ARG A 609 8.11 -23.09 -23.06
C ARG A 609 8.29 -24.44 -23.79
N LYS A 610 7.22 -25.06 -24.25
CA LYS A 610 7.26 -26.31 -25.03
C LYS A 610 7.82 -26.14 -26.45
N ASN A 611 7.94 -24.91 -26.94
CA ASN A 611 8.51 -24.61 -28.26
C ASN A 611 9.86 -23.87 -28.11
N PRO A 612 11.00 -24.57 -28.20
CA PRO A 612 12.33 -23.99 -27.97
C PRO A 612 12.70 -22.84 -28.91
N LYS A 613 12.21 -22.84 -30.16
CA LYS A 613 12.47 -21.74 -31.10
C LYS A 613 11.77 -20.47 -30.70
N ILE A 614 10.53 -20.59 -30.24
CA ILE A 614 9.71 -19.43 -29.83
C ILE A 614 10.15 -18.96 -28.45
N SER A 615 10.41 -19.85 -27.51
CA SER A 615 10.77 -19.49 -26.13
C SER A 615 12.08 -18.72 -25.99
N GLN A 616 12.97 -18.79 -26.99
CA GLN A 616 14.16 -17.93 -27.07
C GLN A 616 13.84 -16.47 -27.41
N LYS A 617 12.72 -16.24 -28.13
CA LYS A 617 12.27 -14.91 -28.58
C LYS A 617 11.19 -14.33 -27.67
N LEU A 618 10.21 -15.14 -27.29
CA LEU A 618 9.06 -14.75 -26.48
C LEU A 618 9.01 -15.63 -25.22
N SER A 619 9.02 -15.01 -24.06
CA SER A 619 8.89 -15.70 -22.78
C SER A 619 7.84 -15.01 -21.91
N VAL A 620 7.08 -15.80 -21.15
CA VAL A 620 6.10 -15.31 -20.16
C VAL A 620 6.43 -15.96 -18.84
N VAL A 621 6.51 -15.15 -17.79
CA VAL A 621 6.87 -15.59 -16.44
C VAL A 621 5.87 -15.04 -15.44
N PHE A 622 5.30 -15.90 -14.64
CA PHE A 622 4.52 -15.51 -13.47
C PHE A 622 5.33 -15.77 -12.21
N LEU A 623 5.59 -14.72 -11.44
CA LEU A 623 6.32 -14.81 -10.17
C LEU A 623 5.32 -14.91 -9.02
N GLU A 624 5.40 -16.01 -8.29
CA GLU A 624 4.51 -16.28 -7.16
C GLU A 624 4.81 -15.37 -5.97
N ASN A 625 3.80 -15.17 -5.15
CA ASN A 625 3.90 -14.54 -3.84
C ASN A 625 4.56 -13.14 -3.84
N TYR A 626 4.12 -12.27 -4.76
CA TYR A 626 4.64 -10.90 -4.85
C TYR A 626 4.62 -10.19 -3.50
N CYS A 627 5.77 -9.65 -3.10
CA CYS A 627 6.00 -8.97 -1.84
C CYS A 627 7.01 -7.82 -2.00
N VAL A 628 7.29 -7.08 -0.93
CA VAL A 628 8.23 -5.95 -0.98
C VAL A 628 9.63 -6.43 -1.37
N THR A 629 10.12 -7.51 -0.77
CA THR A 629 11.45 -8.07 -1.07
C THR A 629 11.58 -8.44 -2.56
N LEU A 630 10.61 -9.14 -3.15
CA LEU A 630 10.63 -9.46 -4.58
C LEU A 630 10.65 -8.18 -5.43
N SER A 631 9.89 -7.16 -5.04
CA SER A 631 9.84 -5.89 -5.79
C SER A 631 11.17 -5.12 -5.73
N GLU A 632 11.91 -5.20 -4.64
CA GLU A 632 13.24 -4.57 -4.50
C GLU A 632 14.27 -5.17 -5.48
N HIS A 633 14.15 -6.44 -5.82
CA HIS A 633 14.98 -7.10 -6.84
C HIS A 633 14.50 -6.83 -8.27
N LEU A 634 13.18 -6.79 -8.47
CA LEU A 634 12.57 -6.68 -9.81
C LEU A 634 12.62 -5.26 -10.37
N MET A 635 12.33 -4.23 -9.55
CA MET A 635 12.22 -2.84 -10.03
C MET A 635 13.50 -2.35 -10.74
N PRO A 636 14.73 -2.59 -10.21
CA PRO A 636 15.97 -2.21 -10.90
C PRO A 636 16.19 -2.93 -12.24
N ALA A 637 15.68 -4.15 -12.39
CA ALA A 637 15.87 -4.98 -13.57
C ALA A 637 14.86 -4.71 -14.70
N SER A 638 13.80 -3.95 -14.44
CA SER A 638 12.69 -3.73 -15.36
C SER A 638 13.07 -2.75 -16.48
N ASP A 639 12.69 -3.08 -17.73
CA ASP A 639 12.85 -2.20 -18.90
C ASP A 639 11.54 -1.42 -19.17
N VAL A 640 10.39 -2.10 -19.14
CA VAL A 640 9.06 -1.55 -19.40
C VAL A 640 8.18 -1.67 -18.17
N SER A 641 7.45 -0.61 -17.87
CA SER A 641 6.50 -0.50 -16.76
C SER A 641 5.08 -0.48 -17.33
N GLU A 642 4.35 -1.59 -17.18
CA GLU A 642 2.97 -1.74 -17.66
C GLU A 642 1.98 -1.07 -16.71
N GLN A 643 1.40 0.07 -17.14
CA GLN A 643 0.46 0.88 -16.39
C GLN A 643 -0.81 1.13 -17.23
N ILE A 644 -1.49 0.02 -17.58
CA ILE A 644 -2.47 -0.09 -18.64
C ILE A 644 -3.94 -0.14 -18.17
N SER A 645 -4.24 0.37 -16.96
CA SER A 645 -5.63 0.51 -16.49
C SER A 645 -6.49 1.30 -17.48
N LEU A 646 -7.80 1.07 -17.46
CA LEU A 646 -8.71 1.92 -18.23
C LEU A 646 -8.67 3.35 -17.66
N ALA A 647 -8.55 4.36 -18.52
CA ALA A 647 -8.50 5.75 -18.06
C ALA A 647 -9.70 6.12 -17.17
N GLY A 648 -9.41 6.72 -16.02
CA GLY A 648 -10.38 7.06 -14.99
C GLY A 648 -10.72 5.91 -14.02
N THR A 649 -9.86 4.89 -13.89
CA THR A 649 -10.10 3.76 -12.96
C THR A 649 -8.99 3.55 -11.92
N GLU A 650 -7.76 3.95 -12.19
CA GLU A 650 -6.66 3.92 -11.21
C GLU A 650 -6.52 5.29 -10.54
N ALA A 651 -6.65 5.36 -9.23
CA ALA A 651 -6.57 6.63 -8.50
C ALA A 651 -5.17 7.28 -8.61
N SER A 652 -4.11 6.50 -8.52
CA SER A 652 -2.72 6.99 -8.64
C SER A 652 -1.79 5.91 -9.18
N GLY A 653 -1.67 4.78 -8.47
CA GLY A 653 -0.55 3.87 -8.56
C GLY A 653 0.67 4.37 -7.80
N THR A 654 1.53 3.44 -7.38
CA THR A 654 2.86 3.73 -6.80
C THR A 654 3.94 2.83 -7.38
N GLY A 655 3.56 1.72 -8.00
CA GLY A 655 4.49 0.86 -8.75
C GLY A 655 5.13 1.58 -9.93
N ASN A 656 4.34 2.41 -10.64
CA ASN A 656 4.80 3.27 -11.72
C ASN A 656 5.94 4.21 -11.27
N MET A 657 5.84 4.81 -10.09
CA MET A 657 6.87 5.72 -9.54
C MET A 657 8.19 4.98 -9.22
N LYS A 658 8.10 3.77 -8.68
CA LYS A 658 9.27 2.92 -8.35
C LYS A 658 10.01 2.47 -9.61
N LEU A 659 9.25 2.06 -10.63
CA LEU A 659 9.76 1.64 -11.92
C LEU A 659 10.40 2.84 -12.66
N MET A 660 9.74 4.01 -12.68
CA MET A 660 10.28 5.25 -13.21
C MET A 660 11.62 5.63 -12.56
N LEU A 661 11.71 5.60 -11.23
CA LEU A 661 12.93 5.89 -10.46
C LEU A 661 14.09 4.96 -10.85
N ASN A 662 13.79 3.74 -11.27
CA ASN A 662 14.77 2.75 -11.72
C ASN A 662 14.97 2.74 -13.25
N GLY A 663 14.47 3.76 -13.94
CA GLY A 663 14.68 3.98 -15.37
C GLY A 663 13.87 3.04 -16.28
N ALA A 664 12.81 2.42 -15.79
CA ALA A 664 11.86 1.71 -16.66
C ALA A 664 10.96 2.71 -17.39
N ILE A 665 10.70 2.45 -18.66
CA ILE A 665 9.82 3.27 -19.48
C ILE A 665 8.37 2.87 -19.24
N THR A 666 7.54 3.84 -18.85
CA THR A 666 6.11 3.58 -18.67
C THR A 666 5.42 3.42 -20.02
N LEU A 667 4.79 2.28 -20.21
CA LEU A 667 3.78 2.03 -21.23
C LEU A 667 2.42 2.07 -20.54
N GLY A 668 1.61 3.08 -20.80
CA GLY A 668 0.42 3.31 -19.99
C GLY A 668 -0.65 4.14 -20.67
N THR A 669 -1.77 4.26 -19.97
CA THR A 669 -2.87 5.16 -20.32
C THR A 669 -2.73 6.48 -19.57
N LEU A 670 -3.49 7.51 -19.99
CA LEU A 670 -3.62 8.77 -19.23
C LEU A 670 -4.55 8.56 -18.03
N ASP A 671 -4.04 7.82 -17.04
CA ASP A 671 -4.76 7.44 -15.81
C ASP A 671 -3.87 7.59 -14.58
N GLY A 672 -4.48 7.88 -13.43
CA GLY A 672 -3.77 8.04 -12.16
C GLY A 672 -2.55 8.96 -12.26
N ALA A 673 -1.44 8.57 -11.66
CA ALA A 673 -0.19 9.34 -11.66
C ALA A 673 0.62 9.23 -12.97
N ASN A 674 0.15 8.47 -13.97
CA ASN A 674 0.85 8.42 -15.27
C ASN A 674 0.87 9.81 -15.94
N ILE A 675 -0.11 10.67 -15.63
CA ILE A 675 -0.16 12.06 -16.12
C ILE A 675 1.02 12.85 -15.55
N GLU A 676 1.23 12.79 -14.25
CA GLU A 676 2.35 13.47 -13.59
C GLU A 676 3.70 12.85 -13.99
N ILE A 677 3.76 11.54 -14.25
CA ILE A 677 4.96 10.89 -14.80
C ILE A 677 5.30 11.47 -16.17
N LYS A 678 4.30 11.59 -17.05
CA LYS A 678 4.44 12.20 -18.38
C LYS A 678 4.95 13.64 -18.30
N GLU A 679 4.36 14.44 -17.41
CA GLU A 679 4.81 15.81 -17.16
C GLU A 679 6.26 15.87 -16.67
N ALA A 680 6.66 14.94 -15.78
CA ALA A 680 7.98 14.94 -15.15
C ALA A 680 9.09 14.42 -16.07
N CYS A 681 8.85 13.37 -16.86
CA CYS A 681 9.90 12.82 -17.74
C CYS A 681 9.92 13.45 -19.13
N GLY A 682 8.82 14.09 -19.55
CA GLY A 682 8.63 14.64 -20.89
C GLY A 682 8.01 13.62 -21.88
N ASP A 683 7.31 14.14 -22.87
CA ASP A 683 6.46 13.37 -23.80
C ASP A 683 7.21 12.27 -24.58
N ASP A 684 8.47 12.51 -24.90
CA ASP A 684 9.31 11.58 -25.67
C ASP A 684 9.85 10.40 -24.82
N ASN A 685 9.66 10.42 -23.51
CA ASN A 685 10.26 9.48 -22.56
C ASN A 685 9.24 8.55 -21.88
N ILE A 686 8.01 8.56 -22.38
CA ILE A 686 6.88 7.72 -21.94
C ILE A 686 6.11 7.28 -23.18
N VAL A 687 5.44 6.13 -23.12
CA VAL A 687 4.58 5.67 -24.24
C VAL A 687 3.15 5.61 -23.76
N ILE A 688 2.31 6.50 -24.31
CA ILE A 688 0.89 6.61 -23.96
C ILE A 688 0.03 6.00 -25.07
N PHE A 689 -1.01 5.27 -24.68
CA PHE A 689 -2.00 4.69 -25.60
C PHE A 689 -3.42 4.77 -25.00
N GLY A 690 -4.39 4.38 -25.78
CA GLY A 690 -5.77 4.17 -25.37
C GLY A 690 -6.57 5.47 -25.23
N MET A 691 -7.83 5.30 -24.85
CA MET A 691 -8.77 6.37 -24.67
C MET A 691 -8.46 7.20 -23.42
N THR A 692 -8.78 8.48 -23.47
CA THR A 692 -8.84 9.39 -22.32
C THR A 692 -10.13 9.16 -21.51
N THR A 693 -10.19 9.67 -20.28
CA THR A 693 -11.40 9.57 -19.44
C THR A 693 -12.66 10.14 -20.10
N PRO A 694 -12.63 11.30 -20.76
CA PRO A 694 -13.78 11.79 -21.51
C PRO A 694 -14.23 10.84 -22.64
N GLU A 695 -13.30 10.29 -23.42
CA GLU A 695 -13.60 9.34 -24.52
C GLU A 695 -14.21 8.03 -23.99
N VAL A 696 -13.72 7.52 -22.85
CA VAL A 696 -14.31 6.37 -22.15
C VAL A 696 -15.76 6.64 -21.76
N ASN A 697 -16.03 7.82 -21.16
CA ASN A 697 -17.37 8.20 -20.75
C ASN A 697 -18.30 8.40 -21.97
N GLU A 698 -17.79 8.97 -23.04
CA GLU A 698 -18.55 9.17 -24.30
C GLU A 698 -18.90 7.81 -24.92
N LEU A 699 -17.94 6.88 -25.00
CA LEU A 699 -18.17 5.54 -25.54
C LEU A 699 -19.20 4.75 -24.70
N ARG A 700 -19.15 4.88 -23.36
CA ARG A 700 -20.18 4.30 -22.47
C ARG A 700 -21.57 4.90 -22.76
N ALA A 701 -21.66 6.21 -22.88
CA ALA A 701 -22.93 6.92 -23.12
C ALA A 701 -23.54 6.55 -24.47
N ARG A 702 -22.72 6.27 -25.48
CA ARG A 702 -23.18 5.80 -26.82
C ARG A 702 -23.62 4.33 -26.84
N GLY A 703 -23.28 3.56 -25.80
CA GLY A 703 -23.52 2.12 -25.74
C GLY A 703 -22.37 1.31 -26.37
N TYR A 704 -21.33 1.05 -25.56
CA TYR A 704 -20.19 0.22 -25.96
C TYR A 704 -20.64 -1.21 -26.29
N ASN A 705 -20.23 -1.73 -27.45
CA ASN A 705 -20.52 -3.09 -27.90
C ASN A 705 -19.22 -3.85 -28.23
N PRO A 706 -18.71 -4.69 -27.32
CA PRO A 706 -17.46 -5.44 -27.55
C PRO A 706 -17.54 -6.42 -28.72
N CYS A 707 -18.74 -6.95 -29.06
CA CYS A 707 -18.90 -7.85 -30.20
C CYS A 707 -18.51 -7.21 -31.55
N GLU A 708 -18.63 -5.89 -31.70
CA GLU A 708 -18.19 -5.21 -32.92
C GLU A 708 -16.68 -5.30 -33.10
N TYR A 709 -15.90 -5.12 -32.06
CA TYR A 709 -14.44 -5.25 -32.06
C TYR A 709 -14.03 -6.70 -32.35
N TYR A 710 -14.68 -7.67 -31.71
CA TYR A 710 -14.46 -9.10 -32.01
C TYR A 710 -14.74 -9.46 -33.47
N ASN A 711 -15.80 -8.91 -34.06
CA ASN A 711 -16.18 -9.21 -35.43
C ASN A 711 -15.29 -8.52 -36.47
N ASN A 712 -14.74 -7.34 -36.13
CA ASN A 712 -14.04 -6.49 -37.11
C ASN A 712 -12.50 -6.60 -37.06
N ASP A 713 -11.91 -7.12 -35.98
CA ASP A 713 -10.46 -7.33 -35.86
C ASP A 713 -10.12 -8.81 -35.71
N ASN A 714 -9.41 -9.32 -36.70
CA ASN A 714 -9.01 -10.74 -36.73
C ASN A 714 -8.05 -11.11 -35.62
N ARG A 715 -7.24 -10.16 -35.11
CA ARG A 715 -6.29 -10.39 -34.01
C ARG A 715 -7.04 -10.58 -32.67
N ILE A 716 -8.07 -9.75 -32.45
CA ILE A 716 -8.98 -9.87 -31.31
C ILE A 716 -9.72 -11.21 -31.38
N ARG A 717 -10.29 -11.51 -32.54
CA ARG A 717 -11.00 -12.78 -32.76
C ARG A 717 -10.10 -13.98 -32.48
N GLU A 718 -8.91 -14.02 -33.06
CA GLU A 718 -7.98 -15.14 -32.87
C GLU A 718 -7.58 -15.31 -31.39
N ALA A 719 -7.31 -14.21 -30.68
CA ALA A 719 -6.97 -14.26 -29.25
C ALA A 719 -8.14 -14.82 -28.41
N ILE A 720 -9.38 -14.34 -28.63
CA ILE A 720 -10.57 -14.82 -27.91
C ILE A 720 -10.90 -16.25 -28.29
N ASP A 721 -10.87 -16.60 -29.60
CA ASP A 721 -11.11 -17.97 -30.06
C ASP A 721 -10.06 -18.94 -29.51
N ARG A 722 -8.83 -18.49 -29.32
CA ARG A 722 -7.78 -19.27 -28.65
C ARG A 722 -8.11 -19.59 -27.21
N MET A 723 -8.74 -18.66 -26.49
CA MET A 723 -9.20 -18.91 -25.13
C MET A 723 -10.30 -19.99 -25.09
N TYR A 724 -11.20 -20.00 -26.08
CA TYR A 724 -12.23 -21.05 -26.21
C TYR A 724 -11.64 -22.40 -26.64
N ARG A 725 -10.73 -22.42 -27.63
CA ARG A 725 -10.08 -23.66 -28.12
C ARG A 725 -9.16 -24.27 -27.09
N GLY A 726 -8.60 -23.46 -26.24
CA GLY A 726 -7.70 -23.86 -25.18
C GLY A 726 -6.25 -23.43 -25.38
N ILE A 727 -5.58 -23.17 -24.27
CA ILE A 727 -4.17 -22.79 -24.15
C ILE A 727 -3.54 -23.82 -23.19
N ASN A 728 -2.51 -24.52 -23.63
CA ASN A 728 -1.88 -25.59 -22.87
C ASN A 728 -2.89 -26.64 -22.33
N GLY A 729 -3.94 -26.95 -23.11
CA GLY A 729 -4.98 -27.90 -22.72
C GLY A 729 -6.05 -27.36 -21.76
N CYS A 730 -6.00 -26.09 -21.39
CA CYS A 730 -6.99 -25.43 -20.53
C CYS A 730 -7.85 -24.45 -21.34
N THR A 731 -9.17 -24.48 -21.19
CA THR A 731 -10.10 -23.50 -21.76
C THR A 731 -10.38 -22.37 -20.79
N PHE A 732 -10.64 -21.17 -21.32
CA PHE A 732 -10.86 -19.94 -20.54
C PHE A 732 -12.15 -19.25 -20.98
N ASN A 733 -13.25 -20.03 -21.00
CA ASN A 733 -14.54 -19.58 -21.52
C ASN A 733 -15.09 -18.36 -20.78
N ASP A 734 -14.93 -18.30 -19.45
CA ASP A 734 -15.46 -17.19 -18.68
C ASP A 734 -14.73 -15.88 -18.97
N VAL A 735 -13.39 -15.94 -19.15
CA VAL A 735 -12.59 -14.76 -19.56
C VAL A 735 -12.99 -14.35 -20.99
N ALA A 736 -13.09 -15.31 -21.92
CA ALA A 736 -13.50 -15.05 -23.29
C ALA A 736 -14.91 -14.44 -23.39
N ASN A 737 -15.88 -14.98 -22.63
CA ASN A 737 -17.26 -14.47 -22.55
C ASN A 737 -17.27 -13.06 -21.92
N SER A 738 -16.50 -12.84 -20.85
CA SER A 738 -16.40 -11.51 -20.24
C SER A 738 -15.92 -10.46 -21.23
N LEU A 739 -14.89 -10.77 -22.02
CA LEU A 739 -14.34 -9.87 -23.04
C LEU A 739 -15.31 -9.67 -24.20
N LYS A 740 -15.92 -10.74 -24.72
CA LYS A 740 -16.76 -10.68 -25.91
C LYS A 740 -18.14 -10.06 -25.65
N ASP A 741 -18.74 -10.35 -24.49
CA ASP A 741 -20.14 -10.03 -24.24
C ASP A 741 -20.34 -8.78 -23.38
N ARG A 742 -19.37 -8.42 -22.53
CA ARG A 742 -19.52 -7.34 -21.57
C ARG A 742 -18.40 -6.31 -21.60
N ASP A 743 -17.16 -6.77 -21.55
CA ASP A 743 -15.91 -5.99 -21.53
C ASP A 743 -16.02 -4.67 -20.74
N PRO A 744 -16.30 -4.73 -19.44
CA PRO A 744 -16.61 -3.54 -18.63
C PRO A 744 -15.45 -2.53 -18.58
N TYR A 745 -14.25 -2.97 -18.91
CA TYR A 745 -13.03 -2.16 -18.90
C TYR A 745 -12.46 -1.88 -20.30
N MET A 746 -13.29 -2.05 -21.35
CA MET A 746 -12.99 -1.65 -22.73
C MET A 746 -11.63 -2.16 -23.25
N VAL A 747 -11.30 -3.38 -22.89
CA VAL A 747 -10.05 -4.05 -23.32
C VAL A 747 -9.97 -4.11 -24.84
N LEU A 748 -11.08 -4.48 -25.49
CA LEU A 748 -11.12 -4.64 -26.94
C LEU A 748 -11.04 -3.31 -27.68
N ALA A 749 -11.60 -2.24 -27.10
CA ALA A 749 -11.55 -0.90 -27.70
C ALA A 749 -10.12 -0.33 -27.73
N ASP A 750 -9.32 -0.59 -26.69
CA ASP A 750 -7.94 -0.10 -26.61
C ASP A 750 -6.90 -1.06 -27.20
N PHE A 751 -7.30 -2.26 -27.65
CA PHE A 751 -6.37 -3.31 -28.06
C PHE A 751 -5.44 -2.88 -29.23
N ASP A 752 -5.98 -2.29 -30.29
CA ASP A 752 -5.17 -1.87 -31.45
C ASP A 752 -4.15 -0.77 -31.06
N SER A 753 -4.60 0.19 -30.26
CA SER A 753 -3.75 1.26 -29.73
C SER A 753 -2.62 0.70 -28.85
N TYR A 754 -2.92 -0.29 -28.00
CA TYR A 754 -1.94 -0.97 -27.16
C TYR A 754 -0.91 -1.76 -28.00
N ARG A 755 -1.36 -2.49 -29.03
CA ARG A 755 -0.47 -3.19 -29.96
C ARG A 755 0.53 -2.25 -30.65
N LYS A 756 0.07 -1.09 -31.11
CA LYS A 756 0.94 -0.06 -31.72
C LYS A 756 1.94 0.49 -30.72
N ALA A 757 1.51 0.71 -29.47
CA ALA A 757 2.39 1.17 -28.40
C ALA A 757 3.46 0.14 -28.04
N GLN A 758 3.12 -1.15 -27.99
CA GLN A 758 4.06 -2.25 -27.79
C GLN A 758 5.10 -2.36 -28.93
N GLN A 759 4.67 -2.11 -30.17
CA GLN A 759 5.58 -2.05 -31.31
C GLN A 759 6.55 -0.86 -31.19
N TYR A 760 6.03 0.31 -30.86
CA TYR A 760 6.85 1.51 -30.66
C TYR A 760 7.87 1.36 -29.51
N ILE A 761 7.52 0.69 -28.41
CA ILE A 761 8.45 0.31 -27.35
C ILE A 761 9.61 -0.52 -27.91
N THR A 762 9.30 -1.50 -28.76
CA THR A 762 10.31 -2.36 -29.38
C THR A 762 11.26 -1.55 -30.27
N GLU A 763 10.71 -0.68 -31.12
CA GLU A 763 11.48 0.22 -31.98
C GLU A 763 12.40 1.16 -31.19
N CYS A 764 11.91 1.71 -30.06
CA CYS A 764 12.73 2.54 -29.16
C CYS A 764 13.86 1.74 -28.50
N TYR A 765 13.59 0.48 -28.10
CA TYR A 765 14.58 -0.37 -27.44
C TYR A 765 15.70 -0.83 -28.38
N GLU A 766 15.46 -0.96 -29.67
CA GLU A 766 16.46 -1.32 -30.67
C GLU A 766 17.53 -0.22 -30.83
N ASP A 767 17.17 1.05 -30.67
CA ASP A 767 18.12 2.16 -30.54
C ASP A 767 18.56 2.30 -29.07
N LYS A 768 19.68 1.67 -28.72
CA LYS A 768 20.18 1.60 -27.34
C LYS A 768 20.47 2.96 -26.71
N PHE A 769 20.93 3.93 -27.47
CA PHE A 769 21.18 5.26 -26.93
C PHE A 769 19.91 6.07 -26.75
N LYS A 770 18.94 5.93 -27.66
CA LYS A 770 17.61 6.50 -27.48
C LYS A 770 16.94 5.91 -26.23
N TRP A 771 16.98 4.60 -26.05
CA TRP A 771 16.43 3.92 -24.87
C TRP A 771 17.08 4.35 -23.57
N ALA A 772 18.43 4.43 -23.53
CA ALA A 772 19.17 4.90 -22.38
C ALA A 772 18.85 6.37 -22.04
N LYS A 773 18.67 7.24 -23.05
CA LYS A 773 18.25 8.63 -22.87
C LYS A 773 16.82 8.69 -22.27
N MET A 774 15.89 7.91 -22.77
CA MET A 774 14.54 7.80 -22.19
C MET A 774 14.60 7.36 -20.74
N SER A 775 15.38 6.33 -20.43
CA SER A 775 15.60 5.82 -19.07
C SER A 775 16.18 6.90 -18.14
N LEU A 776 17.19 7.64 -18.57
CA LEU A 776 17.82 8.72 -17.82
C LEU A 776 16.78 9.82 -17.47
N ASN A 777 15.98 10.24 -18.44
CA ASN A 777 14.96 11.27 -18.24
C ASN A 777 13.85 10.82 -17.26
N ASN A 778 13.52 9.53 -17.25
CA ASN A 778 12.62 8.96 -16.23
C ASN A 778 13.24 9.06 -14.83
N ILE A 779 14.50 8.64 -14.67
CA ILE A 779 15.21 8.73 -13.39
C ILE A 779 15.28 10.20 -12.90
N ALA A 780 15.64 11.12 -13.78
CA ALA A 780 15.74 12.54 -13.46
C ALA A 780 14.41 13.11 -12.97
N GLY A 781 13.31 12.81 -13.67
CA GLY A 781 11.98 13.29 -13.32
C GLY A 781 11.35 12.62 -12.09
N ALA A 782 11.93 11.51 -11.58
CA ALA A 782 11.30 10.74 -10.51
C ALA A 782 11.31 11.41 -9.13
N GLY A 783 12.12 12.46 -8.94
CA GLY A 783 12.28 13.14 -7.65
C GLY A 783 11.00 13.71 -7.07
N ILE A 784 10.06 14.16 -7.91
CA ILE A 784 8.76 14.68 -7.50
C ILE A 784 7.88 13.63 -6.79
N PHE A 785 8.16 12.34 -6.97
CA PHE A 785 7.42 11.26 -6.34
C PHE A 785 8.05 10.80 -5.02
N SER A 786 8.88 11.62 -4.37
CA SER A 786 9.39 11.29 -3.03
C SER A 786 8.28 11.36 -1.97
N ALA A 787 8.30 10.40 -1.04
CA ALA A 787 7.41 10.44 0.13
C ALA A 787 7.68 11.68 0.99
N ASP A 788 8.92 12.16 1.03
CA ASP A 788 9.31 13.36 1.77
C ASP A 788 8.55 14.61 1.27
N ARG A 789 8.47 14.77 -0.07
CA ARG A 789 7.64 15.83 -0.68
C ARG A 789 6.18 15.67 -0.29
N ALA A 790 5.63 14.44 -0.44
CA ALA A 790 4.21 14.19 -0.16
C ALA A 790 3.86 14.50 1.30
N VAL A 791 4.64 14.03 2.28
CA VAL A 791 4.35 14.30 3.70
C VAL A 791 4.56 15.77 4.07
N THR A 792 5.44 16.49 3.38
CA THR A 792 5.60 17.94 3.55
C THR A 792 4.36 18.68 3.04
N GLU A 793 3.82 18.30 1.88
CA GLU A 793 2.56 18.87 1.38
C GLU A 793 1.37 18.56 2.31
N TYR A 794 1.30 17.36 2.88
CA TYR A 794 0.30 17.04 3.92
C TYR A 794 0.49 17.91 5.17
N ALA A 795 1.73 18.10 5.61
CA ALA A 795 2.05 18.91 6.79
C ALA A 795 1.60 20.37 6.62
N GLU A 796 1.82 20.94 5.45
CA GLU A 796 1.47 22.34 5.15
C GLU A 796 -0.02 22.51 4.86
N ASN A 797 -0.60 21.71 3.96
CA ASN A 797 -1.89 21.95 3.37
C ASN A 797 -3.06 21.25 4.08
N ILE A 798 -2.79 20.21 4.86
CA ILE A 798 -3.82 19.36 5.49
C ILE A 798 -3.66 19.32 7.01
N TRP A 799 -2.50 18.95 7.54
CA TRP A 799 -2.33 18.83 8.99
C TRP A 799 -1.99 20.16 9.68
N HIS A 800 -1.59 21.17 8.90
CA HIS A 800 -1.21 22.50 9.41
C HIS A 800 -0.15 22.42 10.52
N LEU A 801 0.95 21.73 10.22
CA LEU A 801 2.13 21.68 11.07
C LEU A 801 3.01 22.91 10.79
N ARG A 802 3.50 23.52 11.84
CA ARG A 802 4.44 24.65 11.77
C ARG A 802 5.78 24.25 12.39
#